data_57f9f442626b600584857fe1f9ba1ff9
#
_entry.id   57f9f442626b600584857fe1f9ba1ff9
#
_cell.length_a   1.000
_cell.length_b   1.000
_cell.length_c   1.000
_cell.angle_alpha   90.00
_cell.angle_beta   90.00
_cell.angle_gamma   90.00
#
_symmetry.space_group_name_H-M   'P 1'
#
loop_
_entity.id
_entity.type
_entity.pdbx_description
1 polymer ?
#
loop_
_entity_poly.entity_id
_entity_poly.type
_entity_poly.pdbx_seq_one_letter_code
_entity_poly.pdbx_strand_id
1 'polypeptide(L)'
;MSALPDFLSQKAPENYVAGVGRGATGFVTRSDLGPSHEGPTDEQMKAAIAKRSMQLQNKANGRDSKDDDKDDTADDPQYQDPDNEVGLFSGGIYEKDDEEADRIWQEVDEKMAKRRQKQRETREQAELDEYERQNPTVEAQFADLKRALGTVSEEEWLSLPDVKDMTGRTKREREARRQRFYAVPDTVLAAARDGTELGTTVADDGEPGGANKDGTVTNFAKIGAARDKVLQAHLDQASHSTNGTSTVLGTSTSVDPRGYITSLNKLETAEKVSVSDVDFARKLLKSAVESNPLSAPGWIAAARVEELAGKVVAARNVIARGCQQCPKSEDVWLENIRLNENRNAKVIAADAIKANRRSVRLWVEAMKLETDPLSKKRVVRRALDHIPESEALWKEAVNLEEDPEDARLLLAKATELIPASIDLWLALARLETPKNAKAVLNKARKAVPTSHEIWIAAARLQEQLGEGGKGNVMKSAVQSLVKESAMPKREEWIAEAEKCEEEGAVLTCGNIIRETLGWGLDEDDDRKDTWKEDARDSINRGRYETARAIYAYALRVFVNSKTLWQAAVDLERNHGTKEALFQVLERAVEACPHSEVLWMMLAKERLLAGELDEARRVLGRAFKQNPNNEDIWLAAVKLEAENGFPDQARQLLATARQNAPTDRVWMRSVAFERQLGNNDAALELVQEALQLFPGAAKLWMMKGQIYENLGKVPQAREAYSTGVKAVPGSVPLWLLFARLEERAGAVVKARSVLDRARQAVPKSPELWCELVRIERRAGNMAQAKALMAAALKQMPKSGLLWSERIWFLEPRTQRKPLSLEAIKQVDNDAQLFVAVARIFWGERKLERAQNWFEKALVLDADIGDSWAWYYKFLLQHGTAEKRADVISKCVTNDPRHGEHWQAIAKDPKNASKGVEEILKLVAAELS
;
A
#
# COMPACT_ATOMS: atom_id res chain seq x y z
N MET A 1 18.98 47.67 32.78
CA MET A 1 17.78 46.98 33.27
C MET A 1 16.65 47.32 32.31
N SER A 2 16.39 46.45 31.34
CA SER A 2 15.27 46.58 30.42
C SER A 2 14.00 46.12 31.15
N ALA A 3 13.04 47.04 31.25
CA ALA A 3 11.75 46.76 31.85
C ALA A 3 11.08 45.56 31.12
N LEU A 4 10.59 44.63 31.87
CA LEU A 4 9.74 43.53 31.32
C LEU A 4 8.54 44.15 30.63
N PRO A 5 8.10 43.59 29.47
CA PRO A 5 6.94 44.13 28.78
C PRO A 5 5.70 44.07 29.67
N ASP A 6 4.92 45.14 29.62
CA ASP A 6 3.78 45.45 30.54
C ASP A 6 2.69 44.36 30.59
N PHE A 7 2.62 43.50 29.56
CA PHE A 7 1.63 42.40 29.48
C PHE A 7 1.91 41.24 30.46
N LEU A 8 3.16 41.09 30.95
CA LEU A 8 3.52 40.04 31.90
C LEU A 8 3.15 40.41 33.34
N SER A 9 2.84 41.69 33.61
CA SER A 9 2.45 42.19 34.92
C SER A 9 0.91 42.27 35.11
N GLN A 10 0.13 42.10 34.08
CA GLN A 10 -1.36 42.13 34.15
C GLN A 10 -1.94 40.82 34.66
N LYS A 11 -2.86 40.93 35.64
CA LYS A 11 -3.61 39.76 36.11
C LYS A 11 -4.54 39.28 35.00
N ALA A 12 -4.58 37.97 34.81
CA ALA A 12 -5.50 37.35 33.87
C ALA A 12 -6.97 37.73 34.17
N PRO A 13 -7.79 38.00 33.14
CA PRO A 13 -9.24 38.24 33.35
C PRO A 13 -9.91 37.08 34.09
N GLU A 14 -10.97 37.36 34.82
CA GLU A 14 -11.66 36.40 35.70
C GLU A 14 -12.18 35.15 34.95
N ASN A 15 -12.35 35.23 33.64
CA ASN A 15 -12.78 34.11 32.77
C ASN A 15 -11.65 33.45 31.97
N TYR A 16 -10.40 33.70 32.31
CA TYR A 16 -9.26 33.09 31.63
C TYR A 16 -9.02 31.66 32.12
N VAL A 17 -9.13 30.71 31.20
CA VAL A 17 -8.76 29.30 31.41
C VAL A 17 -7.50 29.01 30.62
N ALA A 18 -6.40 28.79 31.31
CA ALA A 18 -5.14 28.46 30.67
C ALA A 18 -5.25 27.14 29.87
N GLY A 19 -4.92 27.16 28.58
CA GLY A 19 -4.96 26.00 27.70
C GLY A 19 -6.24 25.89 26.84
N VAL A 20 -7.23 26.74 27.03
CA VAL A 20 -8.42 26.81 26.17
C VAL A 20 -8.30 28.03 25.27
N GLY A 21 -7.52 27.91 24.20
CA GLY A 21 -7.37 28.96 23.19
C GLY A 21 -7.84 28.49 21.83
N ARG A 22 -8.19 29.42 20.97
CA ARG A 22 -8.51 29.16 19.58
C ARG A 22 -7.26 28.75 18.80
N GLY A 23 -7.00 27.51 18.73
CA GLY A 23 -5.94 26.97 17.90
C GLY A 23 -5.55 25.59 18.38
N ALA A 24 -5.91 24.60 17.61
CA ALA A 24 -5.61 23.19 17.86
C ALA A 24 -4.10 22.82 17.78
N THR A 25 -3.21 23.80 17.70
CA THR A 25 -1.79 23.54 17.40
C THR A 25 -0.83 23.91 18.50
N GLY A 26 -1.27 24.06 19.75
CA GLY A 26 -0.36 24.28 20.88
C GLY A 26 0.53 25.55 20.80
N PHE A 27 0.29 26.40 19.82
CA PHE A 27 0.97 27.68 19.67
C PHE A 27 0.12 28.80 20.26
N VAL A 28 0.59 29.28 21.38
CA VAL A 28 0.41 30.62 21.93
C VAL A 28 -0.99 31.20 21.77
N THR A 29 -1.75 31.07 22.82
CA THR A 29 -2.87 31.99 23.06
C THR A 29 -2.37 33.42 22.90
N ARG A 30 -2.78 34.08 21.82
CA ARG A 30 -2.57 35.52 21.71
C ARG A 30 -3.37 36.22 22.80
N SER A 31 -2.67 36.66 23.80
CA SER A 31 -3.24 37.49 24.89
C SER A 31 -3.72 38.86 24.40
N ASP A 32 -3.45 39.21 23.14
CA ASP A 32 -3.79 40.46 22.49
C ASP A 32 -5.21 40.48 21.85
N LEU A 33 -5.92 39.34 21.82
CA LEU A 33 -7.25 39.25 21.19
C LEU A 33 -8.44 39.63 22.11
N GLY A 34 -8.17 40.15 23.30
CA GLY A 34 -9.25 40.55 24.24
C GLY A 34 -10.05 39.38 24.83
N PRO A 35 -11.01 39.63 25.72
CA PRO A 35 -11.87 38.62 26.31
C PRO A 35 -12.66 37.88 25.22
N SER A 36 -12.76 36.57 25.32
CA SER A 36 -13.57 35.75 24.41
C SER A 36 -15.00 36.30 24.41
N HIS A 37 -15.54 36.60 23.24
CA HIS A 37 -16.94 36.93 23.11
C HIS A 37 -17.76 35.78 23.73
N GLU A 38 -18.69 36.13 24.63
CA GLU A 38 -19.63 35.15 25.13
C GLU A 38 -20.33 34.49 23.96
N GLY A 39 -20.34 33.17 23.95
CA GLY A 39 -21.04 32.40 22.93
C GLY A 39 -22.53 32.81 22.92
N PRO A 40 -23.18 32.68 21.76
CA PRO A 40 -24.60 33.05 21.68
C PRO A 40 -25.38 32.33 22.76
N THR A 41 -26.19 33.06 23.51
CA THR A 41 -27.07 32.52 24.54
C THR A 41 -28.00 31.46 23.94
N ASP A 42 -28.47 30.51 24.79
CA ASP A 42 -29.38 29.45 24.34
C ASP A 42 -30.62 29.98 23.63
N GLU A 43 -31.06 31.19 23.96
CA GLU A 43 -32.17 31.85 23.29
C GLU A 43 -31.80 32.35 21.89
N GLN A 44 -30.57 32.84 21.66
CA GLN A 44 -30.06 33.24 20.35
C GLN A 44 -29.84 32.04 19.47
N MET A 45 -29.36 30.93 20.00
CA MET A 45 -29.24 29.66 19.28
C MET A 45 -30.61 29.11 18.89
N LYS A 46 -31.58 29.12 19.78
CA LYS A 46 -32.98 28.73 19.46
C LYS A 46 -33.60 29.61 18.38
N ALA A 47 -33.35 30.92 18.43
CA ALA A 47 -33.83 31.87 17.41
C ALA A 47 -33.15 31.63 16.07
N ALA A 48 -31.84 31.32 16.05
CA ALA A 48 -31.12 30.99 14.84
C ALA A 48 -31.55 29.65 14.21
N ILE A 49 -31.82 28.66 15.05
CA ILE A 49 -32.37 27.36 14.61
C ILE A 49 -33.79 27.55 14.08
N ALA A 50 -34.62 28.34 14.72
CA ALA A 50 -35.98 28.66 14.24
C ALA A 50 -35.96 29.42 12.90
N LYS A 51 -35.06 30.39 12.74
CA LYS A 51 -34.86 31.09 11.44
C LYS A 51 -34.40 30.11 10.34
N ARG A 52 -33.49 29.21 10.64
CA ARG A 52 -33.00 28.22 9.68
C ARG A 52 -34.03 27.16 9.30
N SER A 53 -34.89 26.76 10.29
CA SER A 53 -36.02 25.87 10.01
C SER A 53 -37.09 26.52 9.16
N MET A 54 -37.39 27.80 9.40
CA MET A 54 -38.27 28.60 8.52
C MET A 54 -37.74 28.77 7.11
N GLN A 55 -36.45 29.01 6.95
CA GLN A 55 -35.78 29.07 5.62
C GLN A 55 -35.85 27.74 4.89
N LEU A 56 -35.67 26.63 5.60
CA LEU A 56 -35.79 25.29 5.00
C LEU A 56 -37.24 24.95 4.65
N GLN A 57 -38.21 25.35 5.44
CA GLN A 57 -39.64 25.19 5.13
C GLN A 57 -40.09 26.05 3.95
N ASN A 58 -39.58 27.29 3.82
CA ASN A 58 -39.87 28.16 2.70
C ASN A 58 -39.24 27.64 1.40
N LYS A 59 -38.05 27.01 1.47
CA LYS A 59 -37.40 26.35 0.36
C LYS A 59 -38.08 25.06 -0.08
N ALA A 60 -38.73 24.36 0.85
CA ALA A 60 -39.51 23.15 0.55
C ALA A 60 -40.90 23.47 -0.05
N ASN A 61 -41.46 24.67 0.20
CA ASN A 61 -42.76 25.05 -0.28
C ASN A 61 -42.78 25.80 -1.63
N GLY A 62 -41.65 25.87 -2.37
CA GLY A 62 -41.57 26.29 -3.75
C GLY A 62 -42.10 27.71 -4.03
N ARG A 63 -42.03 28.64 -3.05
CA ARG A 63 -42.33 30.05 -3.25
C ARG A 63 -41.02 30.81 -3.48
N ASP A 64 -40.64 30.93 -4.75
CA ASP A 64 -39.70 31.95 -5.22
C ASP A 64 -40.38 33.32 -5.03
N SER A 65 -40.01 34.04 -4.01
CA SER A 65 -40.22 35.49 -3.96
C SER A 65 -38.96 36.15 -4.55
N LYS A 66 -39.04 36.53 -5.83
CA LYS A 66 -38.27 37.64 -6.33
C LYS A 66 -38.74 38.86 -5.54
N ASP A 67 -37.82 39.47 -4.88
CA ASP A 67 -37.63 40.92 -4.72
C ASP A 67 -36.93 41.20 -3.37
N ASP A 68 -36.08 42.18 -3.45
CA ASP A 68 -35.38 42.90 -2.35
C ASP A 68 -34.04 42.31 -1.88
N ASP A 69 -33.07 42.23 -2.79
CA ASP A 69 -31.70 42.57 -2.42
C ASP A 69 -31.49 44.08 -2.61
N LYS A 70 -31.73 44.81 -1.55
CA LYS A 70 -31.12 46.12 -1.37
C LYS A 70 -29.89 45.94 -0.52
N ASP A 71 -28.77 46.06 -1.15
CA ASP A 71 -27.47 46.30 -0.58
C ASP A 71 -27.52 47.46 0.40
N ASP A 72 -27.31 47.14 1.69
CA ASP A 72 -26.76 48.08 2.66
C ASP A 72 -25.29 47.69 2.89
N THR A 73 -24.45 47.91 1.89
CA THR A 73 -23.02 48.13 2.09
C THR A 73 -22.81 49.60 2.39
N ALA A 74 -22.84 49.94 3.66
CA ALA A 74 -22.29 51.20 4.12
C ALA A 74 -20.77 51.13 3.87
N ASP A 75 -20.30 51.91 2.92
CA ASP A 75 -18.89 52.19 2.66
C ASP A 75 -18.22 52.67 3.94
N ASP A 76 -17.39 51.81 4.52
CA ASP A 76 -16.48 52.19 5.58
C ASP A 76 -15.19 52.70 4.91
N PRO A 77 -14.87 54.01 4.99
CA PRO A 77 -13.77 54.57 4.22
C PRO A 77 -12.36 54.22 4.68
N GLN A 78 -12.21 53.24 5.56
CA GLN A 78 -10.92 52.87 6.16
C GLN A 78 -10.29 51.58 5.63
N TYR A 79 -10.94 50.85 4.72
CA TYR A 79 -10.36 49.67 4.07
C TYR A 79 -10.39 49.86 2.55
N GLN A 80 -9.37 50.55 2.00
CA GLN A 80 -9.05 50.44 0.58
C GLN A 80 -8.24 49.18 0.34
N ASP A 81 -8.87 48.23 -0.34
CA ASP A 81 -8.23 47.07 -0.86
C ASP A 81 -7.13 47.48 -1.86
N PRO A 82 -5.87 47.13 -1.68
CA PRO A 82 -4.79 47.53 -2.57
C PRO A 82 -4.94 47.03 -4.01
N ASP A 83 -5.85 46.07 -4.26
CA ASP A 83 -6.14 45.55 -5.58
C ASP A 83 -7.23 46.34 -6.33
N ASN A 84 -7.82 47.36 -5.71
CA ASN A 84 -8.79 48.23 -6.34
C ASN A 84 -8.12 49.53 -6.84
N GLU A 85 -7.02 49.38 -7.57
CA GLU A 85 -6.49 50.49 -8.40
C GLU A 85 -7.51 50.77 -9.51
N VAL A 86 -8.15 51.91 -9.39
CA VAL A 86 -8.90 52.52 -10.52
C VAL A 86 -7.90 52.69 -11.64
N GLY A 87 -7.86 51.73 -12.54
CA GLY A 87 -6.92 51.65 -13.62
C GLY A 87 -7.09 52.89 -14.54
N LEU A 88 -5.98 53.30 -15.13
CA LEU A 88 -5.81 54.45 -16.04
C LEU A 88 -6.80 54.46 -17.23
N PHE A 89 -7.69 53.50 -17.34
CA PHE A 89 -8.65 53.25 -18.42
C PHE A 89 -10.14 53.34 -18.02
N SER A 90 -10.46 53.87 -16.85
CA SER A 90 -11.84 53.98 -16.38
C SER A 90 -12.67 55.10 -17.08
N GLY A 91 -12.37 55.46 -18.29
CA GLY A 91 -13.07 56.47 -19.07
C GLY A 91 -13.36 56.05 -20.53
N GLY A 92 -13.10 54.83 -20.91
CA GLY A 92 -13.41 54.30 -22.23
C GLY A 92 -14.88 53.86 -22.33
N ILE A 93 -15.53 54.24 -23.43
CA ILE A 93 -16.87 53.73 -23.76
C ILE A 93 -16.78 52.22 -23.88
N TYR A 94 -17.50 51.52 -23.02
CA TYR A 94 -17.63 50.06 -23.07
C TYR A 94 -18.34 49.70 -24.38
N GLU A 95 -17.64 49.04 -25.28
CA GLU A 95 -18.23 48.53 -26.52
C GLU A 95 -18.88 47.16 -26.24
N LYS A 96 -19.93 46.81 -26.99
CA LYS A 96 -20.64 45.53 -26.82
C LYS A 96 -19.75 44.27 -26.89
N ASP A 97 -18.62 44.40 -27.59
CA ASP A 97 -17.65 43.33 -27.73
C ASP A 97 -16.88 43.09 -26.43
N ASP A 98 -16.69 44.12 -25.60
CA ASP A 98 -16.06 43.97 -24.25
C ASP A 98 -17.01 43.31 -23.26
N GLU A 99 -18.33 43.57 -23.33
CA GLU A 99 -19.33 42.86 -22.52
C GLU A 99 -19.43 41.37 -22.87
N GLU A 100 -19.23 41.01 -24.14
CA GLU A 100 -19.17 39.58 -24.54
C GLU A 100 -17.89 38.93 -24.09
N ALA A 101 -16.76 39.62 -24.12
CA ALA A 101 -15.48 39.11 -23.60
C ALA A 101 -15.55 38.90 -22.08
N ASP A 102 -16.10 39.85 -21.34
CA ASP A 102 -16.28 39.74 -19.88
C ASP A 102 -17.23 38.58 -19.50
N ARG A 103 -18.31 38.37 -20.27
CA ARG A 103 -19.18 37.19 -20.07
C ARG A 103 -18.46 35.88 -20.31
N ILE A 104 -17.62 35.80 -21.32
CA ILE A 104 -16.82 34.62 -21.65
C ILE A 104 -15.81 34.36 -20.51
N TRP A 105 -15.15 35.42 -20.03
CA TRP A 105 -14.23 35.29 -18.90
C TRP A 105 -14.93 34.90 -17.59
N GLN A 106 -16.11 35.48 -17.30
CA GLN A 106 -16.91 35.04 -16.15
C GLN A 106 -17.34 33.59 -16.26
N GLU A 107 -17.75 33.11 -17.46
CA GLU A 107 -18.05 31.66 -17.64
C GLU A 107 -16.82 30.78 -17.48
N VAL A 108 -15.65 31.23 -17.91
CA VAL A 108 -14.39 30.49 -17.75
C VAL A 108 -14.00 30.44 -16.26
N ASP A 109 -14.12 31.59 -15.57
CA ASP A 109 -13.82 31.67 -14.14
C ASP A 109 -14.80 30.84 -13.30
N GLU A 110 -16.11 30.86 -13.65
CA GLU A 110 -17.06 29.95 -13.00
C GLU A 110 -16.77 28.47 -13.25
N LYS A 111 -16.37 28.11 -14.47
CA LYS A 111 -15.99 26.74 -14.81
C LYS A 111 -14.71 26.33 -14.07
N MET A 112 -13.74 27.25 -14.00
CA MET A 112 -12.50 27.03 -13.23
C MET A 112 -12.76 26.93 -11.71
N ALA A 113 -13.63 27.78 -11.17
CA ALA A 113 -14.03 27.74 -9.77
C ALA A 113 -14.77 26.43 -9.41
N LYS A 114 -15.72 26.01 -10.27
CA LYS A 114 -16.43 24.72 -10.13
C LYS A 114 -15.48 23.53 -10.23
N ARG A 115 -14.44 23.61 -11.09
CA ARG A 115 -13.42 22.59 -11.25
C ARG A 115 -12.51 22.53 -10.01
N ARG A 116 -12.02 23.68 -9.52
CA ARG A 116 -11.23 23.77 -8.29
C ARG A 116 -12.01 23.28 -7.07
N GLN A 117 -13.31 23.56 -7.01
CA GLN A 117 -14.19 23.06 -5.97
C GLN A 117 -14.32 21.54 -6.02
N LYS A 118 -14.56 20.96 -7.23
CA LYS A 118 -14.62 19.51 -7.41
C LYS A 118 -13.30 18.82 -7.06
N GLN A 119 -12.16 19.39 -7.49
CA GLN A 119 -10.84 18.85 -7.13
C GLN A 119 -10.57 18.92 -5.63
N ARG A 120 -11.03 20.00 -4.97
CA ARG A 120 -10.93 20.12 -3.52
C ARG A 120 -11.81 19.06 -2.83
N GLU A 121 -13.05 18.91 -3.27
CA GLU A 121 -13.99 17.91 -2.73
C GLU A 121 -13.50 16.47 -2.93
N THR A 122 -12.95 16.15 -4.12
CA THR A 122 -12.37 14.82 -4.39
C THR A 122 -11.11 14.56 -3.58
N ARG A 123 -10.28 15.58 -3.37
CA ARG A 123 -9.10 15.46 -2.52
C ARG A 123 -9.47 15.34 -1.05
N GLU A 124 -10.42 16.11 -0.57
CA GLU A 124 -10.95 16.01 0.79
C GLU A 124 -11.65 14.66 1.02
N GLN A 125 -12.35 14.12 0.01
CA GLN A 125 -12.92 12.77 0.07
C GLN A 125 -11.83 11.70 0.10
N ALA A 126 -10.79 11.82 -0.71
CA ALA A 126 -9.68 10.88 -0.71
C ALA A 126 -8.89 10.91 0.61
N GLU A 127 -8.67 12.12 1.17
CA GLU A 127 -8.04 12.29 2.49
C GLU A 127 -8.93 11.75 3.62
N LEU A 128 -10.26 11.90 3.52
CA LEU A 128 -11.23 11.31 4.44
C LEU A 128 -11.27 9.79 4.33
N ASP A 129 -11.30 9.25 3.11
CA ASP A 129 -11.26 7.80 2.88
C ASP A 129 -9.95 7.18 3.37
N GLU A 130 -8.83 7.89 3.20
CA GLU A 130 -7.53 7.46 3.71
C GLU A 130 -7.47 7.56 5.24
N TYR A 131 -8.01 8.62 5.81
CA TYR A 131 -8.16 8.78 7.26
C TYR A 131 -9.08 7.71 7.85
N GLU A 132 -10.21 7.40 7.20
CA GLU A 132 -11.13 6.33 7.62
C GLU A 132 -10.51 4.94 7.48
N ARG A 133 -9.65 4.71 6.47
CA ARG A 133 -8.87 3.46 6.37
C ARG A 133 -7.84 3.31 7.47
N GLN A 134 -7.17 4.42 7.84
CA GLN A 134 -6.17 4.42 8.92
C GLN A 134 -6.83 4.42 10.30
N ASN A 135 -7.98 5.06 10.44
CA ASN A 135 -8.75 5.18 11.66
C ASN A 135 -10.21 4.78 11.41
N PRO A 136 -10.48 3.49 11.16
CA PRO A 136 -11.84 3.05 10.92
C PRO A 136 -12.72 3.42 12.12
N THR A 137 -13.87 4.05 11.86
CA THR A 137 -14.81 4.45 12.89
C THR A 137 -15.17 3.25 13.77
N VAL A 138 -15.39 3.47 15.05
CA VAL A 138 -15.77 2.41 16.00
C VAL A 138 -16.97 1.62 15.46
N GLU A 139 -17.89 2.26 14.75
CA GLU A 139 -19.01 1.60 14.09
C GLU A 139 -18.58 0.72 12.91
N ALA A 140 -17.63 1.13 12.11
CA ALA A 140 -17.09 0.33 11.00
C ALA A 140 -16.24 -0.85 11.52
N GLN A 141 -15.42 -0.64 12.56
CA GLN A 141 -14.69 -1.71 13.23
C GLN A 141 -15.60 -2.74 13.88
N PHE A 142 -16.77 -2.31 14.39
CA PHE A 142 -17.71 -3.17 15.09
C PHE A 142 -18.93 -3.55 14.26
N ALA A 143 -19.15 -3.03 13.05
CA ALA A 143 -20.27 -3.43 12.19
C ALA A 143 -20.18 -4.91 11.79
N ASP A 144 -19.00 -5.37 11.43
CA ASP A 144 -18.74 -6.78 11.11
C ASP A 144 -18.70 -7.64 12.39
N LEU A 145 -18.15 -7.12 13.48
CA LEU A 145 -18.23 -7.72 14.80
C LEU A 145 -19.67 -7.80 15.30
N LYS A 146 -20.52 -6.81 15.03
CA LYS A 146 -21.94 -6.81 15.41
C LYS A 146 -22.73 -7.89 14.66
N ARG A 147 -22.37 -8.19 13.41
CA ARG A 147 -22.92 -9.33 12.66
C ARG A 147 -22.41 -10.67 13.20
N ALA A 148 -21.13 -10.74 13.55
CA ALA A 148 -20.53 -11.91 14.14
C ALA A 148 -20.94 -12.11 15.61
N LEU A 149 -21.25 -11.03 16.35
CA LEU A 149 -21.77 -11.06 17.72
C LEU A 149 -23.23 -11.55 17.79
N GLY A 150 -23.98 -11.52 16.68
CA GLY A 150 -25.29 -12.17 16.57
C GLY A 150 -25.22 -13.71 16.65
N THR A 151 -24.03 -14.30 16.52
CA THR A 151 -23.79 -15.73 16.65
C THR A 151 -23.27 -16.14 18.04
N VAL A 152 -22.98 -15.15 18.89
CA VAL A 152 -22.52 -15.37 20.28
C VAL A 152 -23.74 -15.57 21.16
N SER A 153 -23.77 -16.64 21.95
CA SER A 153 -24.87 -16.95 22.85
C SER A 153 -24.98 -15.88 23.95
N GLU A 154 -26.18 -15.70 24.48
CA GLU A 154 -26.45 -14.72 25.55
C GLU A 154 -25.59 -15.01 26.80
N GLU A 155 -25.21 -16.27 27.03
CA GLU A 155 -24.34 -16.70 28.12
C GLU A 155 -22.87 -16.30 27.90
N GLU A 156 -22.42 -16.28 26.66
CA GLU A 156 -21.05 -15.80 26.30
C GLU A 156 -20.96 -14.27 26.44
N TRP A 157 -22.06 -13.55 26.14
CA TRP A 157 -22.15 -12.11 26.36
C TRP A 157 -22.09 -11.74 27.84
N LEU A 158 -22.77 -12.49 28.71
CA LEU A 158 -22.78 -12.27 30.16
C LEU A 158 -21.42 -12.59 30.83
N SER A 159 -20.53 -13.29 30.14
CA SER A 159 -19.18 -13.61 30.61
C SER A 159 -18.15 -12.52 30.33
N LEU A 160 -18.48 -11.50 29.51
CA LEU A 160 -17.57 -10.40 29.21
C LEU A 160 -17.47 -9.42 30.39
N PRO A 161 -16.27 -9.01 30.81
CA PRO A 161 -16.11 -8.04 31.89
C PRO A 161 -16.56 -6.66 31.44
N ASP A 162 -17.43 -6.02 32.20
CA ASP A 162 -17.93 -4.68 31.93
C ASP A 162 -16.95 -3.63 32.43
N VAL A 163 -16.33 -2.92 31.49
CA VAL A 163 -15.23 -1.97 31.77
C VAL A 163 -15.72 -0.68 32.49
N LYS A 164 -17.01 -0.43 32.55
CA LYS A 164 -17.54 0.87 33.00
C LYS A 164 -18.01 0.96 34.45
N ASP A 165 -17.98 -0.13 35.19
CA ASP A 165 -18.56 -0.12 36.52
C ASP A 165 -17.52 -0.19 37.64
N MET A 166 -17.08 0.98 38.08
CA MET A 166 -16.18 1.15 39.23
C MET A 166 -16.91 1.32 40.56
N THR A 167 -18.25 1.30 40.57
CA THR A 167 -19.01 1.50 41.77
C THR A 167 -19.51 0.16 42.32
N GLY A 168 -19.19 -0.13 43.59
CA GLY A 168 -19.48 -1.42 44.23
C GLY A 168 -20.96 -1.80 44.38
N ARG A 169 -21.92 -0.99 43.93
CA ARG A 169 -23.36 -1.25 44.01
C ARG A 169 -23.85 -2.16 42.89
N THR A 170 -23.46 -1.88 41.66
CA THR A 170 -23.80 -2.68 40.47
C THR A 170 -23.02 -3.99 40.45
N LYS A 171 -21.81 -4.05 41.04
CA LYS A 171 -21.07 -5.29 41.27
C LYS A 171 -21.85 -6.27 42.11
N ARG A 172 -22.48 -5.83 43.22
CA ARG A 172 -23.30 -6.70 44.09
C ARG A 172 -24.59 -7.17 43.41
N GLU A 173 -25.22 -6.35 42.60
CA GLU A 173 -26.41 -6.75 41.83
C GLU A 173 -26.06 -7.78 40.74
N ARG A 174 -24.90 -7.65 40.09
CA ARG A 174 -24.43 -8.64 39.14
C ARG A 174 -24.02 -9.96 39.77
N GLU A 175 -23.34 -9.94 40.92
CA GLU A 175 -23.04 -11.15 41.67
C GLU A 175 -24.34 -11.84 42.15
N ALA A 176 -25.38 -11.10 42.54
CA ALA A 176 -26.68 -11.65 42.88
C ALA A 176 -27.38 -12.28 41.65
N ARG A 177 -27.26 -11.68 40.47
CA ARG A 177 -27.76 -12.25 39.20
C ARG A 177 -26.93 -13.47 38.76
N ARG A 178 -25.60 -13.42 38.87
CA ARG A 178 -24.71 -14.55 38.59
C ARG A 178 -25.04 -15.74 39.45
N GLN A 179 -25.26 -15.58 40.72
CA GLN A 179 -25.64 -16.69 41.64
C GLN A 179 -26.98 -17.33 41.32
N ARG A 180 -27.89 -16.64 40.60
CA ARG A 180 -29.24 -17.15 40.26
C ARG A 180 -29.26 -17.95 38.93
N PHE A 181 -28.29 -17.73 38.05
CA PHE A 181 -28.35 -18.22 36.68
C PHE A 181 -27.21 -19.15 36.26
N TYR A 182 -26.29 -19.51 37.13
CA TYR A 182 -25.21 -20.47 36.80
C TYR A 182 -25.59 -21.90 37.14
N ALA A 183 -26.38 -22.51 36.27
CA ALA A 183 -26.10 -23.88 35.87
C ALA A 183 -25.16 -23.78 34.68
N VAL A 184 -23.84 -23.97 34.87
CA VAL A 184 -22.90 -24.08 33.77
C VAL A 184 -23.33 -25.29 32.93
N PRO A 185 -23.67 -25.14 31.64
CA PRO A 185 -24.06 -26.27 30.81
C PRO A 185 -22.97 -27.36 30.86
N ASP A 186 -23.36 -28.61 30.96
CA ASP A 186 -22.43 -29.74 31.02
C ASP A 186 -21.47 -29.80 29.83
N THR A 187 -21.83 -29.18 28.70
CA THR A 187 -20.98 -29.03 27.52
C THR A 187 -19.78 -28.09 27.75
N VAL A 188 -19.91 -27.06 28.59
CA VAL A 188 -18.82 -26.16 28.96
C VAL A 188 -17.88 -26.82 29.96
N LEU A 189 -18.41 -27.63 30.85
CA LEU A 189 -17.62 -28.45 31.80
C LEU A 189 -16.87 -29.58 31.08
N ALA A 190 -17.44 -30.20 30.05
CA ALA A 190 -16.79 -31.19 29.21
C ALA A 190 -15.65 -30.55 28.38
N ALA A 191 -15.87 -29.39 27.73
CA ALA A 191 -14.85 -28.66 27.01
C ALA A 191 -13.71 -28.13 27.91
N ALA A 192 -14.01 -27.82 29.18
CA ALA A 192 -12.98 -27.47 30.17
C ALA A 192 -12.18 -28.65 30.65
N ARG A 193 -12.73 -29.88 30.59
CA ARG A 193 -11.99 -31.13 30.93
C ARG A 193 -11.05 -31.59 29.81
N ASP A 194 -11.45 -31.43 28.54
CA ASP A 194 -10.61 -31.78 27.38
C ASP A 194 -9.55 -30.73 27.07
N GLY A 195 -9.65 -29.53 27.64
CA GLY A 195 -8.75 -28.39 27.42
C GLY A 195 -7.63 -28.23 28.44
N THR A 196 -7.35 -29.23 29.26
CA THR A 196 -6.35 -29.16 30.36
C THR A 196 -4.89 -29.14 29.91
N GLU A 197 -4.57 -29.16 28.61
CA GLU A 197 -3.18 -29.07 28.15
C GLU A 197 -2.75 -27.66 27.66
N LEU A 198 -3.63 -26.67 27.65
CA LEU A 198 -3.31 -25.27 27.22
C LEU A 198 -3.69 -24.22 28.26
N GLY A 199 -3.59 -24.56 29.53
CA GLY A 199 -3.73 -23.60 30.63
C GLY A 199 -2.47 -22.79 30.81
N THR A 200 -2.28 -21.74 30.02
CA THR A 200 -1.43 -20.63 30.43
C THR A 200 -2.20 -19.76 31.39
N THR A 201 -2.27 -20.21 32.63
CA THR A 201 -2.48 -19.30 33.74
C THR A 201 -1.23 -18.42 33.80
N VAL A 202 -1.35 -17.15 33.47
CA VAL A 202 -0.39 -16.15 33.92
C VAL A 202 -0.59 -16.06 35.43
N ALA A 203 0.09 -16.91 36.17
CA ALA A 203 0.28 -16.70 37.59
C ALA A 203 1.22 -15.50 37.71
N ASP A 204 0.75 -14.45 38.30
CA ASP A 204 1.60 -13.40 38.85
C ASP A 204 2.43 -14.08 39.95
N ASP A 205 3.77 -13.95 39.87
CA ASP A 205 4.74 -14.58 40.75
C ASP A 205 4.57 -14.06 42.20
N GLY A 206 3.72 -14.70 42.96
CA GLY A 206 3.51 -14.38 44.36
C GLY A 206 2.55 -15.36 45.01
N GLU A 207 3.10 -16.42 45.56
CA GLU A 207 2.58 -17.43 46.49
C GLU A 207 1.67 -18.54 45.92
N PRO A 208 2.05 -19.81 46.20
CA PRO A 208 1.21 -20.95 45.85
C PRO A 208 0.11 -21.10 46.91
N GLY A 209 -1.12 -20.80 46.54
CA GLY A 209 -2.28 -21.17 47.40
C GLY A 209 -3.37 -20.14 47.61
N GLY A 210 -3.35 -19.00 46.94
CA GLY A 210 -4.39 -17.99 47.11
C GLY A 210 -5.51 -18.15 46.09
N ALA A 211 -6.56 -18.87 46.42
CA ALA A 211 -7.84 -18.69 45.73
C ALA A 211 -8.29 -17.25 46.00
N ASN A 212 -8.32 -16.40 45.00
CA ASN A 212 -8.84 -15.03 45.11
C ASN A 212 -10.30 -15.13 45.56
N LYS A 213 -10.58 -14.73 46.80
CA LYS A 213 -11.91 -14.75 47.46
C LYS A 213 -12.90 -13.80 46.78
N ASP A 214 -12.54 -13.03 45.77
CA ASP A 214 -13.36 -12.01 45.16
C ASP A 214 -14.08 -12.40 43.85
N GLY A 215 -14.03 -13.65 43.46
CA GLY A 215 -14.87 -14.18 42.37
C GLY A 215 -14.69 -13.54 40.98
N THR A 216 -13.69 -12.69 40.78
CA THR A 216 -13.41 -12.00 39.51
C THR A 216 -12.27 -12.64 38.75
N VAL A 217 -12.33 -13.94 38.49
CA VAL A 217 -11.39 -14.56 37.56
C VAL A 217 -11.89 -14.30 36.15
N THR A 218 -11.25 -13.38 35.47
CA THR A 218 -11.48 -13.13 34.04
C THR A 218 -11.01 -14.39 33.30
N ASN A 219 -11.94 -15.15 32.76
CA ASN A 219 -11.60 -16.37 32.04
C ASN A 219 -11.16 -16.00 30.59
N PHE A 220 -9.86 -15.72 30.44
CA PHE A 220 -9.25 -15.37 29.16
C PHE A 220 -9.39 -16.46 28.10
N ALA A 221 -9.54 -17.72 28.49
CA ALA A 221 -9.77 -18.83 27.58
C ALA A 221 -11.16 -18.73 26.91
N LYS A 222 -12.20 -18.31 27.66
CA LYS A 222 -13.53 -18.05 27.08
C LYS A 222 -13.57 -16.83 26.18
N ILE A 223 -12.84 -15.77 26.55
CA ILE A 223 -12.68 -14.59 25.72
C ILE A 223 -11.90 -14.94 24.43
N GLY A 224 -10.86 -15.78 24.54
CA GLY A 224 -10.14 -16.31 23.41
C GLY A 224 -11.01 -17.15 22.48
N ALA A 225 -11.79 -18.05 23.02
CA ALA A 225 -12.70 -18.91 22.25
C ALA A 225 -13.83 -18.10 21.57
N ALA A 226 -14.37 -17.09 22.24
CA ALA A 226 -15.35 -16.18 21.63
C ALA A 226 -14.73 -15.35 20.50
N ARG A 227 -13.50 -14.84 20.69
CA ARG A 227 -12.73 -14.14 19.66
C ARG A 227 -12.42 -15.04 18.48
N ASP A 228 -12.02 -16.28 18.72
CA ASP A 228 -11.67 -17.24 17.67
C ASP A 228 -12.90 -17.65 16.85
N LYS A 229 -14.07 -17.81 17.49
CA LYS A 229 -15.34 -18.00 16.77
C LYS A 229 -15.70 -16.83 15.89
N VAL A 230 -15.49 -15.59 16.36
CA VAL A 230 -15.73 -14.37 15.59
C VAL A 230 -14.76 -14.28 14.42
N LEU A 231 -13.46 -14.57 14.64
CA LEU A 231 -12.44 -14.61 13.60
C LEU A 231 -12.72 -15.70 12.56
N GLN A 232 -13.19 -16.87 12.99
CA GLN A 232 -13.54 -17.97 12.10
C GLN A 232 -14.75 -17.63 11.24
N ALA A 233 -15.78 -16.99 11.82
CA ALA A 233 -16.91 -16.47 11.06
C ALA A 233 -16.49 -15.39 10.05
N HIS A 234 -15.49 -14.56 10.38
CA HIS A 234 -14.93 -13.54 9.48
C HIS A 234 -14.12 -14.16 8.33
N LEU A 235 -13.34 -15.20 8.62
CA LEU A 235 -12.57 -15.96 7.62
C LEU A 235 -13.50 -16.72 6.66
N ASP A 236 -14.57 -17.33 7.18
CA ASP A 236 -15.57 -18.01 6.36
C ASP A 236 -16.32 -17.03 5.45
N GLN A 237 -16.60 -15.81 5.94
CA GLN A 237 -17.24 -14.76 5.17
C GLN A 237 -16.31 -14.21 4.08
N ALA A 238 -15.01 -14.07 4.36
CA ALA A 238 -14.00 -13.70 3.38
C ALA A 238 -13.78 -14.77 2.31
N SER A 239 -13.83 -16.06 2.70
CA SER A 239 -13.71 -17.18 1.75
C SER A 239 -14.93 -17.31 0.82
N HIS A 240 -16.11 -16.88 1.27
CA HIS A 240 -17.32 -16.84 0.42
C HIS A 240 -17.33 -15.63 -0.52
N SER A 241 -16.65 -14.54 -0.19
CA SER A 241 -16.55 -13.36 -1.07
C SER A 241 -15.59 -13.59 -2.24
N THR A 242 -14.63 -14.52 -2.13
CA THR A 242 -13.70 -14.87 -3.21
C THR A 242 -14.28 -15.84 -4.23
N ASN A 243 -15.42 -16.48 -3.94
CA ASN A 243 -16.06 -17.43 -4.88
C ASN A 243 -17.17 -16.80 -5.77
N GLY A 244 -17.06 -15.50 -6.08
CA GLY A 244 -17.76 -14.90 -7.23
C GLY A 244 -19.28 -14.97 -7.29
N THR A 245 -19.98 -15.34 -6.22
CA THR A 245 -21.44 -15.20 -6.14
C THR A 245 -21.78 -14.10 -5.15
N SER A 246 -21.67 -12.88 -5.62
CA SER A 246 -22.26 -11.70 -5.00
C SER A 246 -23.78 -11.85 -4.98
N THR A 247 -24.32 -12.48 -3.96
CA THR A 247 -25.71 -12.23 -3.60
C THR A 247 -25.74 -11.08 -2.63
N VAL A 248 -26.11 -9.98 -3.22
CA VAL A 248 -26.51 -8.72 -2.64
C VAL A 248 -27.16 -8.89 -1.27
N LEU A 249 -26.58 -8.23 -0.32
CA LEU A 249 -27.13 -7.74 0.89
C LEU A 249 -28.55 -7.16 0.70
N GLY A 250 -29.52 -7.94 0.98
CA GLY A 250 -30.84 -7.41 1.29
C GLY A 250 -30.85 -6.97 2.74
N THR A 251 -30.95 -5.69 2.98
CA THR A 251 -31.40 -5.13 4.25
C THR A 251 -32.87 -5.56 4.43
N SER A 252 -33.12 -6.72 4.97
CA SER A 252 -34.43 -7.08 5.45
C SER A 252 -34.34 -7.53 6.90
N THR A 253 -35.01 -6.79 7.77
CA THR A 253 -35.29 -7.10 9.18
C THR A 253 -36.30 -8.25 9.32
N SER A 254 -36.56 -9.04 8.29
CA SER A 254 -37.23 -10.31 8.39
C SER A 254 -36.20 -11.38 8.74
N VAL A 255 -36.46 -12.18 9.75
CA VAL A 255 -35.69 -13.37 10.09
C VAL A 255 -35.53 -14.19 8.81
N ASP A 256 -34.39 -14.09 8.17
CA ASP A 256 -34.10 -14.80 6.92
C ASP A 256 -33.88 -16.27 7.28
N PRO A 257 -34.80 -17.18 6.93
CA PRO A 257 -34.64 -18.60 7.21
C PRO A 257 -33.36 -19.17 6.52
N ARG A 258 -32.84 -18.50 5.48
CA ARG A 258 -31.56 -18.86 4.86
C ARG A 258 -30.38 -18.60 5.78
N GLY A 259 -30.36 -17.49 6.53
CA GLY A 259 -29.33 -17.20 7.52
C GLY A 259 -29.30 -18.22 8.64
N TYR A 260 -30.48 -18.66 9.09
CA TYR A 260 -30.62 -19.69 10.11
C TYR A 260 -30.17 -21.07 9.58
N ILE A 261 -30.51 -21.40 8.34
CA ILE A 261 -30.09 -22.63 7.66
C ILE A 261 -28.56 -22.64 7.44
N THR A 262 -27.96 -21.48 7.11
CA THR A 262 -26.51 -21.38 6.92
C THR A 262 -25.77 -21.54 8.24
N SER A 263 -26.31 -21.05 9.35
CA SER A 263 -25.76 -21.29 10.69
C SER A 263 -25.93 -22.75 11.15
N LEU A 264 -27.05 -23.44 10.76
CA LEU A 264 -27.21 -24.87 10.99
C LEU A 264 -26.23 -25.72 10.14
N ASN A 265 -25.95 -25.32 8.90
CA ASN A 265 -24.93 -26.00 8.09
C ASN A 265 -23.49 -25.77 8.64
N LYS A 266 -23.24 -24.67 9.33
CA LYS A 266 -21.97 -24.42 10.04
C LYS A 266 -21.82 -25.29 11.29
N LEU A 267 -22.91 -25.76 11.87
CA LEU A 267 -22.92 -26.74 12.97
C LEU A 267 -22.50 -28.15 12.52
N GLU A 268 -22.57 -28.46 11.21
CA GLU A 268 -22.05 -29.74 10.67
C GLU A 268 -20.53 -29.91 10.86
N THR A 269 -19.78 -28.81 10.99
CA THR A 269 -18.33 -28.87 11.24
C THR A 269 -17.96 -28.89 12.73
N ALA A 270 -18.92 -28.67 13.61
CA ALA A 270 -18.72 -28.82 15.06
C ALA A 270 -19.25 -30.16 15.52
N GLU A 271 -18.39 -31.11 15.83
CA GLU A 271 -18.68 -32.51 16.15
C GLU A 271 -19.64 -32.75 17.33
N LYS A 272 -20.24 -31.74 17.95
CA LYS A 272 -21.18 -31.94 19.09
C LYS A 272 -22.29 -30.84 19.06
N VAL A 273 -23.29 -31.06 18.22
CA VAL A 273 -24.59 -30.41 18.43
C VAL A 273 -25.29 -31.11 19.59
N SER A 274 -25.66 -30.36 20.64
CA SER A 274 -26.38 -30.94 21.77
C SER A 274 -27.77 -31.41 21.32
N VAL A 275 -28.18 -32.57 21.79
CA VAL A 275 -29.50 -33.16 21.43
C VAL A 275 -30.65 -32.22 21.82
N SER A 276 -30.47 -31.42 22.83
CA SER A 276 -31.48 -30.45 23.31
C SER A 276 -31.73 -29.31 22.32
N ASP A 277 -30.72 -28.85 21.59
CA ASP A 277 -30.83 -27.77 20.63
C ASP A 277 -31.56 -28.22 19.38
N VAL A 278 -31.36 -29.47 18.97
CA VAL A 278 -32.05 -30.09 17.83
C VAL A 278 -33.53 -30.29 18.14
N ASP A 279 -33.88 -30.72 19.33
CA ASP A 279 -35.28 -30.93 19.72
C ASP A 279 -36.04 -29.60 19.89
N PHE A 280 -35.36 -28.55 20.36
CA PHE A 280 -35.90 -27.20 20.38
C PHE A 280 -36.15 -26.66 18.95
N ALA A 281 -35.14 -26.75 18.09
CA ALA A 281 -35.27 -26.34 16.68
C ALA A 281 -36.39 -27.10 15.96
N ARG A 282 -36.51 -28.41 16.21
CA ARG A 282 -37.60 -29.25 15.68
C ARG A 282 -38.99 -28.77 16.10
N LYS A 283 -39.19 -28.43 17.40
CA LYS A 283 -40.46 -27.91 17.92
C LYS A 283 -40.80 -26.56 17.30
N LEU A 284 -39.78 -25.65 17.22
CA LEU A 284 -39.92 -24.33 16.63
C LEU A 284 -40.29 -24.40 15.16
N LEU A 285 -39.57 -25.19 14.38
CA LEU A 285 -39.81 -25.32 12.94
C LEU A 285 -41.14 -26.08 12.65
N LYS A 286 -41.50 -27.05 13.49
CA LYS A 286 -42.81 -27.69 13.37
C LYS A 286 -43.93 -26.68 13.57
N SER A 287 -43.86 -25.83 14.61
CA SER A 287 -44.80 -24.74 14.84
C SER A 287 -44.79 -23.73 13.68
N ALA A 288 -43.65 -23.39 13.13
CA ALA A 288 -43.53 -22.46 12.01
C ALA A 288 -44.16 -23.02 10.72
N VAL A 289 -44.02 -24.31 10.46
CA VAL A 289 -44.64 -24.99 9.30
C VAL A 289 -46.14 -25.14 9.50
N GLU A 290 -46.63 -25.41 10.73
CA GLU A 290 -48.06 -25.48 11.04
C GLU A 290 -48.74 -24.12 10.93
N SER A 291 -48.05 -23.04 11.35
CA SER A 291 -48.56 -21.66 11.27
C SER A 291 -48.57 -21.10 9.85
N ASN A 292 -47.61 -21.47 9.04
CA ASN A 292 -47.52 -21.04 7.63
C ASN A 292 -47.13 -22.19 6.68
N PRO A 293 -48.11 -23.02 6.29
CA PRO A 293 -47.84 -24.19 5.45
C PRO A 293 -47.41 -23.87 4.00
N LEU A 294 -47.60 -22.62 3.55
CA LEU A 294 -47.19 -22.17 2.22
C LEU A 294 -45.72 -21.63 2.19
N SER A 295 -45.05 -21.62 3.34
CA SER A 295 -43.65 -21.18 3.42
C SER A 295 -42.69 -22.31 3.01
N ALA A 296 -42.20 -22.25 1.81
CA ALA A 296 -41.23 -23.20 1.30
C ALA A 296 -39.92 -23.29 2.14
N PRO A 297 -39.29 -22.19 2.58
CA PRO A 297 -38.11 -22.25 3.40
C PRO A 297 -38.30 -22.95 4.75
N GLY A 298 -39.51 -22.87 5.35
CA GLY A 298 -39.85 -23.55 6.59
C GLY A 298 -39.83 -25.08 6.47
N TRP A 299 -40.35 -25.62 5.37
CA TRP A 299 -40.28 -27.05 5.09
C TRP A 299 -38.85 -27.54 4.86
N ILE A 300 -38.03 -26.77 4.13
CA ILE A 300 -36.63 -27.08 3.86
C ILE A 300 -35.85 -27.10 5.17
N ALA A 301 -36.01 -26.07 6.02
CA ALA A 301 -35.35 -25.99 7.32
C ALA A 301 -35.76 -27.16 8.22
N ALA A 302 -37.07 -27.50 8.27
CA ALA A 302 -37.57 -28.62 9.07
C ALA A 302 -36.98 -29.97 8.58
N ALA A 303 -36.86 -30.17 7.28
CA ALA A 303 -36.23 -31.36 6.73
C ALA A 303 -34.76 -31.48 7.05
N ARG A 304 -34.01 -30.38 6.95
CA ARG A 304 -32.56 -30.32 7.29
C ARG A 304 -32.31 -30.57 8.76
N VAL A 305 -33.13 -30.05 9.67
CA VAL A 305 -33.02 -30.36 11.10
C VAL A 305 -33.23 -31.83 11.40
N GLU A 306 -34.19 -32.48 10.72
CA GLU A 306 -34.40 -33.93 10.87
C GLU A 306 -33.23 -34.75 10.26
N GLU A 307 -32.59 -34.24 9.20
CA GLU A 307 -31.39 -34.83 8.61
C GLU A 307 -30.20 -34.73 9.58
N LEU A 308 -29.96 -33.53 10.18
CA LEU A 308 -28.94 -33.31 11.21
C LEU A 308 -29.15 -34.17 12.45
N ALA A 309 -30.40 -34.45 12.79
CA ALA A 309 -30.75 -35.39 13.85
C ALA A 309 -30.49 -36.88 13.49
N GLY A 310 -29.97 -37.16 12.29
CA GLY A 310 -29.74 -38.52 11.79
C GLY A 310 -31.02 -39.26 11.35
N LYS A 311 -32.17 -38.58 11.37
CA LYS A 311 -33.48 -39.16 11.01
C LYS A 311 -33.86 -38.94 9.55
N VAL A 312 -33.09 -39.47 8.62
CA VAL A 312 -33.27 -39.24 7.17
C VAL A 312 -34.66 -39.59 6.68
N VAL A 313 -35.28 -40.64 7.21
CA VAL A 313 -36.64 -41.04 6.87
C VAL A 313 -37.65 -39.98 7.30
N ALA A 314 -37.50 -39.41 8.48
CA ALA A 314 -38.35 -38.30 8.95
C ALA A 314 -38.16 -37.05 8.06
N ALA A 315 -36.94 -36.71 7.71
CA ALA A 315 -36.61 -35.61 6.80
C ALA A 315 -37.29 -35.77 5.43
N ARG A 316 -37.21 -36.98 4.85
CA ARG A 316 -37.90 -37.33 3.59
C ARG A 316 -39.42 -37.14 3.70
N ASN A 317 -40.02 -37.58 4.81
CA ASN A 317 -41.47 -37.42 5.04
C ASN A 317 -41.89 -35.94 5.21
N VAL A 318 -41.09 -35.16 5.91
CA VAL A 318 -41.35 -33.73 6.09
C VAL A 318 -41.25 -32.97 4.77
N ILE A 319 -40.22 -33.19 3.99
CA ILE A 319 -40.04 -32.49 2.74
C ILE A 319 -41.09 -32.96 1.67
N ALA A 320 -41.48 -34.23 1.68
CA ALA A 320 -42.56 -34.75 0.82
C ALA A 320 -43.90 -34.07 1.08
N ARG A 321 -44.24 -33.83 2.35
CA ARG A 321 -45.38 -32.98 2.72
C ARG A 321 -45.20 -31.54 2.26
N GLY A 322 -43.99 -30.99 2.34
CA GLY A 322 -43.65 -29.68 1.81
C GLY A 322 -43.92 -29.55 0.32
N CYS A 323 -43.59 -30.59 -0.46
CA CYS A 323 -43.88 -30.63 -1.91
C CYS A 323 -45.42 -30.66 -2.21
N GLN A 324 -46.18 -31.29 -1.36
CA GLN A 324 -47.67 -31.31 -1.49
C GLN A 324 -48.30 -29.95 -1.18
N GLN A 325 -47.78 -29.22 -0.17
CA GLN A 325 -48.27 -27.91 0.23
C GLN A 325 -47.76 -26.78 -0.67
N CYS A 326 -46.55 -26.90 -1.12
CA CYS A 326 -45.85 -25.88 -1.94
C CYS A 326 -45.43 -26.44 -3.34
N PRO A 327 -46.34 -26.91 -4.18
CA PRO A 327 -45.99 -27.57 -5.43
C PRO A 327 -45.28 -26.65 -6.44
N LYS A 328 -45.44 -25.32 -6.31
CA LYS A 328 -44.82 -24.31 -7.20
C LYS A 328 -43.42 -23.91 -6.79
N SER A 329 -42.95 -24.33 -5.59
CA SER A 329 -41.61 -23.97 -5.11
C SER A 329 -40.57 -24.94 -5.64
N GLU A 330 -39.62 -24.44 -6.40
CA GLU A 330 -38.50 -25.23 -6.96
C GLU A 330 -37.59 -25.76 -5.85
N ASP A 331 -37.27 -24.93 -4.86
CA ASP A 331 -36.31 -25.25 -3.81
C ASP A 331 -36.76 -26.44 -2.96
N VAL A 332 -38.05 -26.57 -2.68
CA VAL A 332 -38.60 -27.71 -1.91
C VAL A 332 -38.42 -29.02 -2.68
N TRP A 333 -38.66 -28.99 -4.00
CA TRP A 333 -38.46 -30.14 -4.87
C TRP A 333 -37.00 -30.53 -5.00
N LEU A 334 -36.11 -29.56 -5.15
CA LEU A 334 -34.66 -29.76 -5.21
C LEU A 334 -34.14 -30.41 -3.92
N GLU A 335 -34.60 -29.94 -2.76
CA GLU A 335 -34.21 -30.50 -1.46
C GLU A 335 -34.79 -31.91 -1.29
N ASN A 336 -36.01 -32.19 -1.78
CA ASN A 336 -36.56 -33.54 -1.75
C ASN A 336 -35.75 -34.49 -2.65
N ILE A 337 -35.32 -34.05 -3.82
CA ILE A 337 -34.43 -34.80 -4.71
C ILE A 337 -33.10 -35.11 -4.01
N ARG A 338 -32.50 -34.14 -3.36
CA ARG A 338 -31.22 -34.27 -2.63
C ARG A 338 -31.27 -35.33 -1.51
N LEU A 339 -32.36 -35.34 -0.74
CA LEU A 339 -32.52 -36.22 0.40
C LEU A 339 -32.84 -37.68 0.04
N ASN A 340 -33.22 -37.96 -1.18
CA ASN A 340 -33.59 -39.27 -1.63
C ASN A 340 -32.49 -39.96 -2.44
N GLU A 341 -32.54 -41.31 -2.48
CA GLU A 341 -31.68 -42.15 -3.30
C GLU A 341 -31.98 -41.97 -4.79
N ASN A 342 -30.99 -42.14 -5.66
CA ASN A 342 -31.13 -41.91 -7.11
C ASN A 342 -32.39 -42.52 -7.77
N ARG A 343 -32.81 -43.69 -7.33
CA ARG A 343 -34.03 -44.32 -7.90
C ARG A 343 -35.30 -43.54 -7.54
N ASN A 344 -35.45 -43.18 -6.27
CA ASN A 344 -36.57 -42.38 -5.78
C ASN A 344 -36.45 -40.92 -6.23
N ALA A 345 -35.25 -40.36 -6.26
CA ALA A 345 -34.98 -39.02 -6.72
C ALA A 345 -35.44 -38.81 -8.18
N LYS A 346 -35.27 -39.80 -9.07
CA LYS A 346 -35.78 -39.76 -10.43
C LYS A 346 -37.31 -39.67 -10.52
N VAL A 347 -38.02 -40.41 -9.67
CA VAL A 347 -39.48 -40.32 -9.61
C VAL A 347 -39.93 -38.95 -9.11
N ILE A 348 -39.29 -38.49 -8.04
CA ILE A 348 -39.59 -37.18 -7.47
C ILE A 348 -39.28 -36.06 -8.47
N ALA A 349 -38.15 -36.15 -9.20
CA ALA A 349 -37.81 -35.19 -10.25
C ALA A 349 -38.84 -35.21 -11.40
N ALA A 350 -39.35 -36.36 -11.78
CA ALA A 350 -40.42 -36.46 -12.78
C ALA A 350 -41.71 -35.78 -12.30
N ASP A 351 -42.06 -35.93 -11.04
CA ASP A 351 -43.25 -35.28 -10.45
C ASP A 351 -43.02 -33.77 -10.25
N ALA A 352 -41.81 -33.36 -9.86
CA ALA A 352 -41.40 -31.95 -9.78
C ALA A 352 -41.54 -31.24 -11.15
N ILE A 353 -41.08 -31.89 -12.20
CA ILE A 353 -41.19 -31.36 -13.57
C ILE A 353 -42.67 -31.28 -14.03
N LYS A 354 -43.51 -32.24 -13.66
CA LYS A 354 -44.95 -32.14 -13.96
C LYS A 354 -45.59 -30.93 -13.29
N ALA A 355 -45.19 -30.64 -12.03
CA ALA A 355 -45.68 -29.50 -11.28
C ALA A 355 -45.11 -28.16 -11.81
N ASN A 356 -43.81 -28.12 -12.16
CA ASN A 356 -43.07 -26.92 -12.57
C ASN A 356 -42.36 -27.13 -13.92
N ARG A 357 -43.09 -27.19 -15.02
CA ARG A 357 -42.54 -27.48 -16.36
C ARG A 357 -41.53 -26.44 -16.88
N ARG A 358 -41.61 -25.18 -16.39
CA ARG A 358 -40.75 -24.06 -16.80
C ARG A 358 -39.55 -23.86 -15.92
N SER A 359 -39.27 -24.71 -14.95
CA SER A 359 -38.13 -24.61 -14.08
C SER A 359 -36.88 -25.21 -14.69
N VAL A 360 -35.94 -24.39 -15.09
CA VAL A 360 -34.65 -24.82 -15.65
C VAL A 360 -33.85 -25.65 -14.62
N ARG A 361 -33.83 -25.22 -13.34
CA ARG A 361 -33.09 -25.90 -12.28
C ARG A 361 -33.54 -27.35 -12.07
N LEU A 362 -34.83 -27.59 -12.07
CA LEU A 362 -35.37 -28.95 -11.92
C LEU A 362 -35.04 -29.87 -13.12
N TRP A 363 -35.02 -29.32 -14.34
CA TRP A 363 -34.60 -30.06 -15.50
C TRP A 363 -33.12 -30.41 -15.49
N VAL A 364 -32.25 -29.47 -15.04
CA VAL A 364 -30.82 -29.72 -14.91
C VAL A 364 -30.52 -30.76 -13.82
N GLU A 365 -31.22 -30.73 -12.69
CA GLU A 365 -31.07 -31.75 -11.66
C GLU A 365 -31.61 -33.12 -12.11
N ALA A 366 -32.72 -33.17 -12.83
CA ALA A 366 -33.24 -34.41 -13.43
C ALA A 366 -32.20 -35.00 -14.41
N MET A 367 -31.53 -34.17 -15.21
CA MET A 367 -30.45 -34.60 -16.09
C MET A 367 -29.24 -35.17 -15.30
N LYS A 368 -28.85 -34.51 -14.23
CA LYS A 368 -27.73 -35.00 -13.40
C LYS A 368 -27.99 -36.35 -12.74
N LEU A 369 -29.24 -36.64 -12.40
CA LEU A 369 -29.66 -37.92 -11.82
C LEU A 369 -29.54 -39.09 -12.81
N GLU A 370 -29.56 -38.81 -14.11
CA GLU A 370 -29.34 -39.83 -15.12
C GLU A 370 -27.86 -40.21 -15.22
N THR A 371 -27.57 -41.51 -15.29
CA THR A 371 -26.20 -42.02 -15.42
C THR A 371 -25.80 -42.23 -16.87
N ASP A 372 -26.77 -42.55 -17.69
CA ASP A 372 -26.62 -42.89 -19.10
C ASP A 372 -26.63 -41.60 -19.96
N PRO A 373 -25.62 -41.32 -20.82
CA PRO A 373 -25.57 -40.13 -21.64
C PRO A 373 -26.76 -40.01 -22.62
N LEU A 374 -27.27 -41.12 -23.16
CA LEU A 374 -28.45 -41.09 -24.03
C LEU A 374 -29.72 -40.67 -23.29
N SER A 375 -29.85 -41.09 -22.03
CA SER A 375 -30.95 -40.66 -21.19
C SER A 375 -30.87 -39.19 -20.80
N LYS A 376 -29.65 -38.67 -20.51
CA LYS A 376 -29.43 -37.24 -20.31
C LYS A 376 -29.83 -36.41 -21.50
N LYS A 377 -29.41 -36.79 -22.72
CA LYS A 377 -29.80 -36.13 -23.97
C LYS A 377 -31.32 -36.10 -24.16
N ARG A 378 -32.02 -37.19 -23.81
CA ARG A 378 -33.52 -37.25 -23.89
C ARG A 378 -34.16 -36.28 -22.91
N VAL A 379 -33.63 -36.18 -21.67
CA VAL A 379 -34.16 -35.26 -20.66
C VAL A 379 -33.97 -33.82 -21.11
N VAL A 380 -32.77 -33.45 -21.58
CA VAL A 380 -32.47 -32.09 -22.04
C VAL A 380 -33.30 -31.71 -23.28
N ARG A 381 -33.44 -32.63 -24.26
CA ARG A 381 -34.29 -32.38 -25.42
C ARG A 381 -35.74 -32.09 -25.01
N ARG A 382 -36.30 -32.90 -24.09
CA ARG A 382 -37.64 -32.65 -23.53
C ARG A 382 -37.74 -31.34 -22.76
N ALA A 383 -36.65 -30.94 -22.05
CA ALA A 383 -36.56 -29.65 -21.35
C ALA A 383 -36.61 -28.49 -22.36
N LEU A 384 -35.91 -28.61 -23.46
CA LEU A 384 -35.87 -27.61 -24.53
C LEU A 384 -37.21 -27.50 -25.29
N ASP A 385 -37.97 -28.59 -25.41
CA ASP A 385 -39.33 -28.54 -25.96
C ASP A 385 -40.27 -27.68 -25.11
N HIS A 386 -40.06 -27.65 -23.78
CA HIS A 386 -40.86 -26.85 -22.85
C HIS A 386 -40.28 -25.44 -22.59
N ILE A 387 -38.98 -25.28 -22.67
CA ILE A 387 -38.27 -24.02 -22.37
C ILE A 387 -37.21 -23.77 -23.46
N PRO A 388 -37.60 -23.39 -24.67
CA PRO A 388 -36.67 -23.18 -25.79
C PRO A 388 -35.76 -21.93 -25.58
N GLU A 389 -36.16 -21.00 -24.72
CA GLU A 389 -35.46 -19.73 -24.47
C GLU A 389 -34.41 -19.82 -23.37
N SER A 390 -34.12 -21.00 -22.83
CA SER A 390 -33.15 -21.14 -21.74
C SER A 390 -31.74 -21.40 -22.24
N GLU A 391 -30.86 -20.43 -22.08
CA GLU A 391 -29.45 -20.53 -22.41
C GLU A 391 -28.74 -21.67 -21.66
N ALA A 392 -29.06 -21.86 -20.37
CA ALA A 392 -28.45 -22.89 -19.54
C ALA A 392 -28.75 -24.31 -20.07
N LEU A 393 -29.96 -24.56 -20.53
CA LEU A 393 -30.32 -25.86 -21.09
C LEU A 393 -29.63 -26.13 -22.43
N TRP A 394 -29.46 -25.11 -23.26
CA TRP A 394 -28.69 -25.22 -24.50
C TRP A 394 -27.22 -25.47 -24.24
N LYS A 395 -26.60 -24.80 -23.26
CA LYS A 395 -25.23 -25.07 -22.85
C LYS A 395 -25.06 -26.53 -22.39
N GLU A 396 -25.97 -27.03 -21.57
CA GLU A 396 -25.93 -28.43 -21.14
C GLU A 396 -26.18 -29.40 -22.29
N ALA A 397 -27.08 -29.07 -23.26
CA ALA A 397 -27.28 -29.87 -24.45
C ALA A 397 -25.97 -30.03 -25.25
N VAL A 398 -25.28 -28.94 -25.46
CA VAL A 398 -24.00 -28.90 -26.20
C VAL A 398 -22.91 -29.69 -25.44
N ASN A 399 -22.83 -29.52 -24.11
CA ASN A 399 -21.85 -30.22 -23.26
C ASN A 399 -22.03 -31.74 -23.27
N LEU A 400 -23.23 -32.23 -23.55
CA LEU A 400 -23.54 -33.65 -23.64
C LEU A 400 -23.22 -34.27 -25.01
N GLU A 401 -22.98 -33.46 -26.03
CA GLU A 401 -22.62 -33.96 -27.36
C GLU A 401 -21.11 -34.21 -27.42
N GLU A 402 -20.73 -35.40 -27.92
CA GLU A 402 -19.35 -35.79 -28.10
C GLU A 402 -18.81 -35.35 -29.48
N ASP A 403 -19.73 -35.34 -30.47
CA ASP A 403 -19.42 -34.97 -31.84
C ASP A 403 -19.51 -33.46 -32.05
N PRO A 404 -18.42 -32.81 -32.51
CA PRO A 404 -18.38 -31.35 -32.74
C PRO A 404 -19.37 -30.91 -33.84
N GLU A 405 -19.73 -31.79 -34.80
CA GLU A 405 -20.69 -31.50 -35.84
C GLU A 405 -22.12 -31.37 -35.30
N ASP A 406 -22.52 -32.27 -34.40
CA ASP A 406 -23.84 -32.24 -33.78
C ASP A 406 -23.93 -31.05 -32.79
N ALA A 407 -22.84 -30.76 -32.06
CA ALA A 407 -22.75 -29.58 -31.21
C ALA A 407 -22.94 -28.28 -32.01
N ARG A 408 -22.37 -28.20 -33.22
CA ARG A 408 -22.55 -27.03 -34.10
C ARG A 408 -23.99 -26.87 -34.55
N LEU A 409 -24.66 -27.98 -34.93
CA LEU A 409 -26.08 -27.94 -35.33
C LEU A 409 -26.98 -27.48 -34.19
N LEU A 410 -26.69 -27.95 -32.96
CA LEU A 410 -27.42 -27.52 -31.75
C LEU A 410 -27.19 -26.05 -31.45
N LEU A 411 -25.95 -25.59 -31.50
CA LEU A 411 -25.61 -24.17 -31.29
C LEU A 411 -26.21 -23.27 -32.37
N ALA A 412 -26.18 -23.70 -33.64
CA ALA A 412 -26.82 -22.96 -34.71
C ALA A 412 -28.32 -22.78 -34.44
N LYS A 413 -29.00 -23.84 -33.98
CA LYS A 413 -30.41 -23.77 -33.62
C LYS A 413 -30.65 -22.92 -32.37
N ALA A 414 -29.78 -23.03 -31.36
CA ALA A 414 -29.84 -22.23 -30.16
C ALA A 414 -29.72 -20.73 -30.47
N THR A 415 -28.77 -20.33 -31.33
CA THR A 415 -28.60 -18.94 -31.76
C THR A 415 -29.75 -18.39 -32.60
N GLU A 416 -30.52 -19.23 -33.29
CA GLU A 416 -31.75 -18.82 -33.97
C GLU A 416 -32.86 -18.49 -32.96
N LEU A 417 -32.98 -19.30 -31.89
CA LEU A 417 -34.00 -19.14 -30.87
C LEU A 417 -33.69 -18.08 -29.83
N ILE A 418 -32.42 -17.96 -29.47
CA ILE A 418 -31.93 -17.00 -28.48
C ILE A 418 -30.83 -16.11 -29.10
N PRO A 419 -31.21 -15.18 -29.98
CA PRO A 419 -30.22 -14.33 -30.66
C PRO A 419 -29.51 -13.34 -29.72
N ALA A 420 -30.05 -13.10 -28.51
CA ALA A 420 -29.48 -12.17 -27.53
C ALA A 420 -28.34 -12.76 -26.69
N SER A 421 -28.15 -14.08 -26.69
CA SER A 421 -27.09 -14.71 -25.89
C SER A 421 -25.73 -14.63 -26.59
N ILE A 422 -24.79 -13.96 -25.96
CA ILE A 422 -23.43 -13.79 -26.45
C ILE A 422 -22.65 -15.10 -26.39
N ASP A 423 -22.79 -15.83 -25.28
CA ASP A 423 -22.08 -17.08 -25.05
C ASP A 423 -22.35 -18.14 -26.10
N LEU A 424 -23.61 -18.27 -26.54
CA LEU A 424 -23.99 -19.23 -27.58
C LEU A 424 -23.34 -18.88 -28.93
N TRP A 425 -23.31 -17.62 -29.29
CA TRP A 425 -22.62 -17.15 -30.50
C TRP A 425 -21.12 -17.38 -30.44
N LEU A 426 -20.49 -17.13 -29.30
CA LEU A 426 -19.04 -17.36 -29.10
C LEU A 426 -18.72 -18.86 -29.13
N ALA A 427 -19.55 -19.70 -28.50
CA ALA A 427 -19.39 -21.14 -28.53
C ALA A 427 -19.52 -21.70 -29.98
N LEU A 428 -20.51 -21.22 -30.73
CA LEU A 428 -20.67 -21.59 -32.15
C LEU A 428 -19.44 -21.15 -32.97
N ALA A 429 -18.94 -19.93 -32.75
CA ALA A 429 -17.78 -19.43 -33.47
C ALA A 429 -16.49 -20.22 -33.17
N ARG A 430 -16.37 -20.79 -31.97
CA ARG A 430 -15.22 -21.63 -31.57
C ARG A 430 -15.22 -23.00 -32.26
N LEU A 431 -16.38 -23.56 -32.48
CA LEU A 431 -16.53 -24.89 -33.12
C LEU A 431 -16.50 -24.83 -34.63
N GLU A 432 -16.78 -23.68 -35.21
CA GLU A 432 -16.82 -23.50 -36.66
C GLU A 432 -15.42 -23.37 -37.29
N THR A 433 -15.35 -23.71 -38.59
CA THR A 433 -14.15 -23.44 -39.35
C THR A 433 -13.86 -21.93 -39.41
N PRO A 434 -12.61 -21.48 -39.49
CA PRO A 434 -12.25 -20.05 -39.41
C PRO A 434 -12.99 -19.14 -40.43
N LYS A 435 -13.31 -19.66 -41.60
CA LYS A 435 -14.10 -18.94 -42.62
C LYS A 435 -15.57 -18.77 -42.21
N ASN A 436 -16.15 -19.82 -41.70
CA ASN A 436 -17.55 -19.83 -41.24
C ASN A 436 -17.69 -19.04 -39.92
N ALA A 437 -16.69 -19.14 -39.03
CA ALA A 437 -16.63 -18.36 -37.79
C ALA A 437 -16.70 -16.85 -38.03
N LYS A 438 -16.04 -16.32 -39.08
CA LYS A 438 -16.19 -14.93 -39.51
C LYS A 438 -17.63 -14.59 -39.87
N ALA A 439 -18.34 -15.50 -40.58
CA ALA A 439 -19.72 -15.29 -40.94
C ALA A 439 -20.67 -15.35 -39.73
N VAL A 440 -20.41 -16.28 -38.80
CA VAL A 440 -21.14 -16.40 -37.52
C VAL A 440 -20.97 -15.13 -36.66
N LEU A 441 -19.77 -14.68 -36.47
CA LEU A 441 -19.48 -13.46 -35.70
C LEU A 441 -20.08 -12.21 -36.34
N ASN A 442 -20.13 -12.15 -37.66
CA ASN A 442 -20.85 -11.07 -38.36
C ASN A 442 -22.37 -11.11 -38.16
N LYS A 443 -22.98 -12.32 -38.06
CA LYS A 443 -24.39 -12.47 -37.68
C LYS A 443 -24.60 -12.07 -36.23
N ALA A 444 -23.75 -12.55 -35.32
CA ALA A 444 -23.77 -12.22 -33.90
C ALA A 444 -23.72 -10.70 -33.65
N ARG A 445 -22.84 -9.99 -34.36
CA ARG A 445 -22.76 -8.52 -34.29
C ARG A 445 -24.02 -7.80 -34.72
N LYS A 446 -24.77 -8.36 -35.67
CA LYS A 446 -26.06 -7.80 -36.09
C LYS A 446 -27.18 -8.11 -35.11
N ALA A 447 -27.09 -9.25 -34.41
CA ALA A 447 -28.08 -9.67 -33.41
C ALA A 447 -27.84 -8.91 -32.07
N VAL A 448 -26.58 -8.77 -31.64
CA VAL A 448 -26.22 -8.11 -30.41
C VAL A 448 -25.14 -7.04 -30.72
N PRO A 449 -25.52 -5.85 -31.15
CA PRO A 449 -24.56 -4.80 -31.52
C PRO A 449 -23.86 -4.15 -30.33
N THR A 450 -24.42 -4.32 -29.13
CA THR A 450 -23.90 -3.72 -27.87
C THR A 450 -22.77 -4.53 -27.22
N SER A 451 -22.52 -5.77 -27.67
CA SER A 451 -21.50 -6.61 -27.05
C SER A 451 -20.10 -6.30 -27.58
N HIS A 452 -19.16 -6.00 -26.68
CA HIS A 452 -17.73 -5.87 -27.00
C HIS A 452 -17.03 -7.22 -27.18
N GLU A 453 -17.51 -8.27 -26.50
CA GLU A 453 -16.90 -9.60 -26.52
C GLU A 453 -16.90 -10.24 -27.91
N ILE A 454 -17.99 -10.03 -28.67
CA ILE A 454 -18.10 -10.51 -30.08
C ILE A 454 -17.01 -9.89 -30.95
N TRP A 455 -16.72 -8.61 -30.73
CA TRP A 455 -15.66 -7.91 -31.46
C TRP A 455 -14.27 -8.39 -31.09
N ILE A 456 -14.05 -8.67 -29.81
CA ILE A 456 -12.80 -9.25 -29.32
C ILE A 456 -12.59 -10.64 -29.91
N ALA A 457 -13.63 -11.48 -29.92
CA ALA A 457 -13.57 -12.79 -30.56
C ALA A 457 -13.27 -12.70 -32.05
N ALA A 458 -13.82 -11.72 -32.76
CA ALA A 458 -13.52 -11.47 -34.16
C ALA A 458 -12.06 -11.02 -34.38
N ALA A 459 -11.51 -10.20 -33.47
CA ALA A 459 -10.12 -9.78 -33.53
C ALA A 459 -9.16 -10.95 -33.26
N ARG A 460 -9.47 -11.81 -32.27
CA ARG A 460 -8.71 -13.04 -31.98
C ARG A 460 -8.70 -14.01 -33.15
N LEU A 461 -9.85 -14.21 -33.77
CA LEU A 461 -9.94 -15.05 -34.96
C LEU A 461 -9.07 -14.50 -36.11
N GLN A 462 -9.02 -13.18 -36.26
CA GLN A 462 -8.21 -12.53 -37.28
C GLN A 462 -6.70 -12.69 -36.98
N GLU A 463 -6.32 -12.66 -35.70
CA GLU A 463 -4.95 -12.93 -35.26
C GLU A 463 -4.53 -14.37 -35.56
N GLN A 464 -5.39 -15.35 -35.24
CA GLN A 464 -5.18 -16.78 -35.55
C GLN A 464 -5.01 -17.06 -37.04
N LEU A 465 -5.67 -16.28 -37.90
CA LEU A 465 -5.51 -16.35 -39.34
C LEU A 465 -4.28 -15.63 -39.90
N GLY A 466 -3.45 -15.04 -39.05
CA GLY A 466 -2.28 -14.25 -39.46
C GLY A 466 -2.59 -12.89 -40.07
N GLU A 467 -3.84 -12.44 -40.01
CA GLU A 467 -4.28 -11.13 -40.50
C GLU A 467 -4.28 -10.04 -39.42
N GLY A 468 -3.82 -10.36 -38.20
CA GLY A 468 -3.94 -9.54 -37.00
C GLY A 468 -3.22 -8.19 -37.02
N GLY A 469 -2.30 -7.96 -37.97
CA GLY A 469 -1.53 -6.72 -38.05
C GLY A 469 -2.26 -5.50 -38.57
N LYS A 470 -3.50 -5.63 -39.08
CA LYS A 470 -4.21 -4.51 -39.74
C LYS A 470 -5.12 -3.71 -38.81
N GLY A 471 -5.28 -4.06 -37.52
CA GLY A 471 -5.92 -3.27 -36.45
C GLY A 471 -7.33 -2.74 -36.70
N ASN A 472 -7.91 -2.95 -37.88
CA ASN A 472 -9.15 -2.29 -38.30
C ASN A 472 -10.42 -2.79 -37.59
N VAL A 473 -10.39 -4.03 -37.05
CA VAL A 473 -11.53 -4.62 -36.37
C VAL A 473 -11.84 -3.88 -35.07
N MET A 474 -10.83 -3.65 -34.22
CA MET A 474 -11.02 -2.94 -32.95
C MET A 474 -11.44 -1.47 -33.15
N LYS A 475 -10.87 -0.80 -34.16
CA LYS A 475 -11.33 0.54 -34.53
C LYS A 475 -12.80 0.57 -34.96
N SER A 476 -13.22 -0.42 -35.74
CA SER A 476 -14.63 -0.57 -36.15
C SER A 476 -15.52 -0.94 -34.96
N ALA A 477 -15.01 -1.73 -34.00
CA ALA A 477 -15.68 -2.06 -32.76
C ALA A 477 -15.99 -0.81 -31.94
N VAL A 478 -14.98 0.00 -31.68
CA VAL A 478 -15.11 1.26 -30.93
C VAL A 478 -16.14 2.18 -31.61
N GLN A 479 -16.04 2.38 -32.94
CA GLN A 479 -16.97 3.19 -33.68
C GLN A 479 -18.42 2.68 -33.63
N SER A 480 -18.64 1.37 -33.62
CA SER A 480 -19.96 0.77 -33.53
C SER A 480 -20.52 0.88 -32.10
N LEU A 481 -19.72 0.59 -31.08
CA LEU A 481 -20.13 0.67 -29.68
C LEU A 481 -20.43 2.12 -29.24
N VAL A 482 -19.69 3.08 -29.77
CA VAL A 482 -19.98 4.51 -29.54
C VAL A 482 -21.31 4.92 -30.15
N LYS A 483 -21.65 4.43 -31.37
CA LYS A 483 -22.95 4.70 -32.01
C LYS A 483 -24.10 4.16 -31.18
N GLU A 484 -23.96 2.97 -30.62
CA GLU A 484 -24.94 2.30 -29.78
C GLU A 484 -24.93 2.76 -28.31
N SER A 485 -24.06 3.72 -27.95
CA SER A 485 -23.88 4.19 -26.57
C SER A 485 -23.58 3.08 -25.56
N ALA A 486 -22.96 2.00 -26.01
CA ALA A 486 -22.65 0.79 -25.23
C ALA A 486 -21.14 0.62 -25.01
N MET A 487 -20.42 1.74 -24.88
CA MET A 487 -18.98 1.72 -24.68
C MET A 487 -18.64 1.28 -23.24
N PRO A 488 -17.93 0.14 -23.06
CA PRO A 488 -17.47 -0.30 -21.75
C PRO A 488 -16.50 0.72 -21.11
N LYS A 489 -16.32 0.63 -19.79
CA LYS A 489 -15.35 1.45 -19.08
C LYS A 489 -13.92 1.03 -19.45
N ARG A 490 -12.97 1.95 -19.27
CA ARG A 490 -11.55 1.71 -19.52
C ARG A 490 -11.02 0.48 -18.79
N GLU A 491 -11.38 0.31 -17.52
CA GLU A 491 -10.98 -0.82 -16.69
C GLU A 491 -11.46 -2.17 -17.23
N GLU A 492 -12.68 -2.20 -17.76
CA GLU A 492 -13.24 -3.39 -18.40
C GLU A 492 -12.46 -3.76 -19.68
N TRP A 493 -12.06 -2.76 -20.47
CA TRP A 493 -11.22 -2.98 -21.64
C TRP A 493 -9.84 -3.50 -21.29
N ILE A 494 -9.23 -2.99 -20.21
CA ILE A 494 -7.95 -3.49 -19.72
C ILE A 494 -8.10 -4.93 -19.24
N ALA A 495 -9.17 -5.26 -18.52
CA ALA A 495 -9.45 -6.63 -18.08
C ALA A 495 -9.64 -7.61 -19.27
N GLU A 496 -10.31 -7.15 -20.31
CA GLU A 496 -10.46 -7.95 -21.54
C GLU A 496 -9.14 -8.11 -22.31
N ALA A 497 -8.28 -7.08 -22.31
CA ALA A 497 -6.95 -7.16 -22.89
C ALA A 497 -6.07 -8.16 -22.10
N GLU A 498 -6.16 -8.16 -20.77
CA GLU A 498 -5.47 -9.12 -19.90
C GLU A 498 -5.94 -10.57 -20.15
N LYS A 499 -7.24 -10.80 -20.38
CA LYS A 499 -7.76 -12.11 -20.77
C LYS A 499 -7.24 -12.55 -22.15
N CYS A 500 -7.12 -11.59 -23.08
CA CYS A 500 -6.53 -11.89 -24.39
C CYS A 500 -5.05 -12.30 -24.27
N GLU A 501 -4.32 -11.69 -23.35
CA GLU A 501 -2.93 -12.08 -23.05
C GLU A 501 -2.86 -13.49 -22.44
N GLU A 502 -3.76 -13.85 -21.51
CA GLU A 502 -3.84 -15.20 -20.94
C GLU A 502 -4.06 -16.28 -22.01
N GLU A 503 -4.89 -15.97 -23.00
CA GLU A 503 -5.17 -16.87 -24.09
C GLU A 503 -4.11 -16.84 -25.22
N GLY A 504 -3.06 -16.04 -25.08
CA GLY A 504 -1.94 -15.92 -26.01
C GLY A 504 -2.20 -15.03 -27.23
N ALA A 505 -3.28 -14.24 -27.23
CA ALA A 505 -3.63 -13.33 -28.33
C ALA A 505 -3.03 -11.93 -28.13
N VAL A 506 -1.71 -11.83 -28.22
CA VAL A 506 -0.92 -10.62 -27.93
C VAL A 506 -1.22 -9.46 -28.87
N LEU A 507 -1.42 -9.73 -30.17
CA LEU A 507 -1.73 -8.67 -31.13
C LEU A 507 -3.12 -8.07 -30.89
N THR A 508 -4.10 -8.90 -30.49
CA THR A 508 -5.45 -8.45 -30.13
C THR A 508 -5.41 -7.60 -28.88
N CYS A 509 -4.65 -8.01 -27.84
CA CYS A 509 -4.42 -7.24 -26.63
C CYS A 509 -3.84 -5.85 -26.99
N GLY A 510 -2.79 -5.78 -27.78
CA GLY A 510 -2.18 -4.51 -28.21
C GLY A 510 -3.14 -3.63 -29.03
N ASN A 511 -4.01 -4.23 -29.84
CA ASN A 511 -5.02 -3.50 -30.63
C ASN A 511 -6.16 -2.94 -29.75
N ILE A 512 -6.61 -3.69 -28.75
CA ILE A 512 -7.61 -3.23 -27.77
C ILE A 512 -7.06 -1.99 -27.08
N ILE A 513 -5.90 -2.08 -26.45
CA ILE A 513 -5.30 -0.98 -25.72
C ILE A 513 -5.08 0.24 -26.61
N ARG A 514 -4.61 0.04 -27.84
CA ARG A 514 -4.34 1.15 -28.77
C ARG A 514 -5.59 1.96 -29.14
N GLU A 515 -6.75 1.31 -29.26
CA GLU A 515 -7.97 1.97 -29.72
C GLU A 515 -8.87 2.44 -28.57
N THR A 516 -8.71 1.89 -27.36
CA THR A 516 -9.63 2.15 -26.24
C THR A 516 -9.04 2.93 -25.07
N LEU A 517 -7.72 2.89 -24.86
CA LEU A 517 -7.07 3.49 -23.67
C LEU A 517 -7.28 5.02 -23.56
N GLY A 518 -7.45 5.69 -24.67
CA GLY A 518 -7.65 7.16 -24.72
C GLY A 518 -9.07 7.63 -24.38
N TRP A 519 -10.02 6.73 -24.16
CA TRP A 519 -11.40 7.10 -23.87
C TRP A 519 -11.63 7.44 -22.39
N GLY A 520 -12.43 8.48 -22.16
CA GLY A 520 -12.89 8.84 -20.80
C GLY A 520 -11.92 9.68 -19.98
N LEU A 521 -10.83 10.14 -20.56
CA LEU A 521 -9.84 11.00 -19.91
C LEU A 521 -9.65 12.26 -20.74
N ASP A 522 -10.01 13.42 -20.21
CA ASP A 522 -9.98 14.68 -20.94
C ASP A 522 -8.70 15.50 -20.70
N GLU A 523 -8.05 15.34 -19.52
CA GLU A 523 -6.86 16.08 -19.13
C GLU A 523 -5.57 15.28 -19.35
N ASP A 524 -4.52 15.97 -19.85
CA ASP A 524 -3.26 15.30 -20.21
C ASP A 524 -2.46 14.82 -18.98
N ASP A 525 -2.52 15.54 -17.87
CA ASP A 525 -1.82 15.15 -16.63
C ASP A 525 -2.49 13.92 -15.99
N ASP A 526 -3.83 13.90 -15.94
CA ASP A 526 -4.58 12.75 -15.45
C ASP A 526 -4.34 11.51 -16.30
N ARG A 527 -4.28 11.66 -17.63
CA ARG A 527 -3.96 10.54 -18.55
C ARG A 527 -2.63 9.89 -18.25
N LYS A 528 -1.60 10.72 -18.03
CA LYS A 528 -0.24 10.24 -17.83
C LYS A 528 -0.10 9.39 -16.58
N ASP A 529 -0.65 9.86 -15.45
CA ASP A 529 -0.51 9.16 -14.18
C ASP A 529 -1.44 7.95 -14.12
N THR A 530 -2.67 8.06 -14.63
CA THR A 530 -3.62 6.96 -14.72
C THR A 530 -3.09 5.80 -15.58
N TRP A 531 -2.54 6.08 -16.77
CA TRP A 531 -1.98 5.02 -17.62
C TRP A 531 -0.74 4.37 -17.01
N LYS A 532 0.02 5.13 -16.19
CA LYS A 532 1.14 4.58 -15.45
C LYS A 532 0.69 3.66 -14.31
N GLU A 533 -0.41 3.99 -13.65
CA GLU A 533 -1.04 3.14 -12.63
C GLU A 533 -1.66 1.89 -13.26
N ASP A 534 -2.42 2.03 -14.33
CA ASP A 534 -3.00 0.90 -15.08
C ASP A 534 -1.91 -0.10 -15.50
N ALA A 535 -0.79 0.41 -16.02
CA ALA A 535 0.33 -0.44 -16.41
C ALA A 535 0.99 -1.13 -15.21
N ARG A 536 1.12 -0.44 -14.06
CA ARG A 536 1.63 -1.06 -12.82
C ARG A 536 0.70 -2.14 -12.29
N ASP A 537 -0.61 -1.91 -12.35
CA ASP A 537 -1.60 -2.88 -11.92
C ASP A 537 -1.57 -4.13 -12.80
N SER A 538 -1.41 -3.96 -14.11
CA SER A 538 -1.22 -5.08 -15.04
C SER A 538 0.09 -5.84 -14.75
N ILE A 539 1.19 -5.15 -14.42
CA ILE A 539 2.46 -5.77 -13.99
C ILE A 539 2.26 -6.57 -12.69
N ASN A 540 1.57 -6.00 -11.71
CA ASN A 540 1.29 -6.65 -10.42
C ASN A 540 0.46 -7.93 -10.59
N ARG A 541 -0.43 -7.97 -11.61
CA ARG A 541 -1.21 -9.15 -11.99
C ARG A 541 -0.41 -10.13 -12.86
N GLY A 542 0.81 -9.80 -13.25
CA GLY A 542 1.67 -10.62 -14.09
C GLY A 542 1.36 -10.52 -15.60
N ARG A 543 0.67 -9.45 -16.04
CA ARG A 543 0.27 -9.20 -17.43
C ARG A 543 1.21 -8.23 -18.11
N TYR A 544 2.33 -8.75 -18.60
CA TYR A 544 3.42 -7.92 -19.11
C TYR A 544 3.16 -7.38 -20.52
N GLU A 545 2.47 -8.14 -21.38
CA GLU A 545 2.17 -7.68 -22.75
C GLU A 545 1.13 -6.57 -22.75
N THR A 546 0.14 -6.66 -21.87
CA THR A 546 -0.85 -5.59 -21.66
C THR A 546 -0.15 -4.33 -21.17
N ALA A 547 0.75 -4.43 -20.18
CA ALA A 547 1.54 -3.31 -19.70
C ALA A 547 2.44 -2.70 -20.78
N ARG A 548 3.07 -3.53 -21.65
CA ARG A 548 3.82 -3.07 -22.83
C ARG A 548 2.95 -2.26 -23.78
N ALA A 549 1.76 -2.75 -24.06
CA ALA A 549 0.83 -2.07 -24.95
C ALA A 549 0.38 -0.73 -24.39
N ILE A 550 0.11 -0.65 -23.08
CA ILE A 550 -0.26 0.59 -22.37
C ILE A 550 0.90 1.60 -22.45
N TYR A 551 2.13 1.20 -22.11
CA TYR A 551 3.29 2.09 -22.22
C TYR A 551 3.57 2.48 -23.67
N ALA A 552 3.43 1.57 -24.64
CA ALA A 552 3.61 1.89 -26.05
C ALA A 552 2.57 2.92 -26.53
N TYR A 553 1.34 2.85 -26.05
CA TYR A 553 0.32 3.85 -26.32
C TYR A 553 0.63 5.18 -25.64
N ALA A 554 0.92 5.16 -24.34
CA ALA A 554 1.23 6.34 -23.55
C ALA A 554 2.43 7.12 -24.13
N LEU A 555 3.46 6.41 -24.59
CA LEU A 555 4.64 6.98 -25.21
C LEU A 555 4.39 7.54 -26.63
N ARG A 556 3.35 7.10 -27.32
CA ARG A 556 2.92 7.75 -28.58
C ARG A 556 2.25 9.11 -28.32
N VAL A 557 1.52 9.23 -27.23
CA VAL A 557 0.85 10.49 -26.85
C VAL A 557 1.84 11.43 -26.20
N PHE A 558 2.62 10.94 -25.25
CA PHE A 558 3.59 11.72 -24.46
C PHE A 558 5.03 11.32 -24.79
N VAL A 559 5.46 11.60 -26.01
CA VAL A 559 6.79 11.21 -26.53
C VAL A 559 7.92 11.71 -25.64
N ASN A 560 7.83 12.90 -25.09
CA ASN A 560 8.89 13.56 -24.30
C ASN A 560 8.81 13.27 -22.79
N SER A 561 7.97 12.33 -22.35
CA SER A 561 7.81 12.04 -20.93
C SER A 561 8.90 11.12 -20.40
N LYS A 562 9.87 11.70 -19.68
CA LYS A 562 10.97 10.97 -19.00
C LYS A 562 10.47 9.85 -18.09
N THR A 563 9.40 10.11 -17.32
CA THR A 563 8.87 9.16 -16.33
C THR A 563 8.23 7.93 -16.96
N LEU A 564 7.53 8.10 -18.10
CA LEU A 564 6.95 6.98 -18.84
C LEU A 564 8.03 6.11 -19.50
N TRP A 565 9.06 6.74 -20.08
CA TRP A 565 10.19 6.00 -20.63
C TRP A 565 10.92 5.20 -19.55
N GLN A 566 11.15 5.79 -18.37
CA GLN A 566 11.75 5.05 -17.24
C GLN A 566 10.92 3.85 -16.82
N ALA A 567 9.60 4.02 -16.69
CA ALA A 567 8.69 2.92 -16.32
C ALA A 567 8.67 1.80 -17.39
N ALA A 568 8.69 2.17 -18.67
CA ALA A 568 8.79 1.21 -19.77
C ALA A 568 10.13 0.45 -19.76
N VAL A 569 11.24 1.14 -19.50
CA VAL A 569 12.57 0.54 -19.34
C VAL A 569 12.62 -0.41 -18.14
N ASP A 570 12.03 -0.02 -17.01
CA ASP A 570 11.98 -0.87 -15.81
C ASP A 570 11.16 -2.15 -16.05
N LEU A 571 10.08 -2.08 -16.82
CA LEU A 571 9.30 -3.25 -17.24
C LEU A 571 10.19 -4.20 -18.07
N GLU A 572 10.87 -3.69 -19.11
CA GLU A 572 11.70 -4.52 -19.98
C GLU A 572 12.94 -5.05 -19.26
N ARG A 573 13.49 -4.32 -18.29
CA ARG A 573 14.60 -4.79 -17.45
C ARG A 573 14.22 -6.00 -16.60
N ASN A 574 13.03 -5.97 -16.01
CA ASN A 574 12.60 -6.98 -15.05
C ASN A 574 11.97 -8.20 -15.75
N HIS A 575 11.26 -8.00 -16.85
CA HIS A 575 10.39 -9.01 -17.47
C HIS A 575 10.58 -9.15 -18.99
N GLY A 576 11.45 -8.37 -19.59
CA GLY A 576 11.71 -8.39 -21.02
C GLY A 576 12.98 -9.12 -21.43
N THR A 577 13.26 -9.09 -22.73
CA THR A 577 14.52 -9.55 -23.31
C THR A 577 15.54 -8.40 -23.37
N LYS A 578 16.83 -8.72 -23.34
CA LYS A 578 17.90 -7.71 -23.45
C LYS A 578 17.80 -6.89 -24.73
N GLU A 579 17.40 -7.53 -25.83
CA GLU A 579 17.23 -6.85 -27.13
C GLU A 579 16.07 -5.86 -27.12
N ALA A 580 14.92 -6.24 -26.51
CA ALA A 580 13.78 -5.36 -26.35
C ALA A 580 14.13 -4.16 -25.44
N LEU A 581 14.87 -4.41 -24.35
CA LEU A 581 15.35 -3.37 -23.46
C LEU A 581 16.23 -2.35 -24.20
N PHE A 582 17.17 -2.82 -25.03
CA PHE A 582 18.02 -1.91 -25.83
C PHE A 582 17.22 -1.11 -26.83
N GLN A 583 16.25 -1.72 -27.52
CA GLN A 583 15.39 -0.99 -28.46
C GLN A 583 14.55 0.09 -27.78
N VAL A 584 13.99 -0.21 -26.59
CA VAL A 584 13.22 0.77 -25.81
C VAL A 584 14.12 1.89 -25.33
N LEU A 585 15.31 1.59 -24.82
CA LEU A 585 16.28 2.59 -24.36
C LEU A 585 16.79 3.47 -25.51
N GLU A 586 17.07 2.92 -26.69
CA GLU A 586 17.49 3.70 -27.86
C GLU A 586 16.39 4.69 -28.30
N ARG A 587 15.16 4.22 -28.38
CA ARG A 587 14.00 5.09 -28.66
C ARG A 587 13.80 6.15 -27.58
N ALA A 588 14.00 5.78 -26.31
CA ALA A 588 13.87 6.70 -25.19
C ALA A 588 14.89 7.84 -25.26
N VAL A 589 16.12 7.53 -25.63
CA VAL A 589 17.21 8.50 -25.80
C VAL A 589 16.98 9.41 -27.01
N GLU A 590 16.43 8.86 -28.10
CA GLU A 590 16.06 9.65 -29.28
C GLU A 590 14.91 10.63 -28.99
N ALA A 591 13.91 10.15 -28.22
CA ALA A 591 12.75 10.96 -27.84
C ALA A 591 13.10 12.03 -26.78
N CYS A 592 13.96 11.68 -25.82
CA CYS A 592 14.33 12.57 -24.70
C CYS A 592 15.86 12.78 -24.66
N PRO A 593 16.46 13.48 -25.59
CA PRO A 593 17.93 13.62 -25.71
C PRO A 593 18.56 14.37 -24.53
N HIS A 594 17.79 15.21 -23.82
CA HIS A 594 18.27 15.94 -22.66
C HIS A 594 18.15 15.20 -21.34
N SER A 595 17.60 13.97 -21.34
CA SER A 595 17.48 13.18 -20.13
C SER A 595 18.76 12.40 -19.83
N GLU A 596 19.55 12.88 -18.89
CA GLU A 596 20.78 12.22 -18.44
C GLU A 596 20.58 10.79 -17.97
N VAL A 597 19.49 10.55 -17.24
CA VAL A 597 19.19 9.24 -16.63
C VAL A 597 19.04 8.17 -17.70
N LEU A 598 18.34 8.46 -18.81
CA LEU A 598 18.15 7.49 -19.90
C LEU A 598 19.46 7.14 -20.60
N TRP A 599 20.34 8.13 -20.82
CA TRP A 599 21.66 7.90 -21.36
C TRP A 599 22.51 7.02 -20.44
N MET A 600 22.48 7.29 -19.13
CA MET A 600 23.21 6.49 -18.15
C MET A 600 22.66 5.07 -18.03
N MET A 601 21.31 4.91 -18.10
CA MET A 601 20.69 3.59 -18.11
C MET A 601 21.12 2.78 -19.33
N LEU A 602 21.09 3.37 -20.53
CA LEU A 602 21.52 2.71 -21.76
C LEU A 602 23.00 2.31 -21.68
N ALA A 603 23.86 3.21 -21.24
CA ALA A 603 25.30 2.94 -21.10
C ALA A 603 25.56 1.81 -20.07
N LYS A 604 24.85 1.83 -18.94
CA LYS A 604 24.94 0.79 -17.90
C LYS A 604 24.51 -0.58 -18.43
N GLU A 605 23.36 -0.66 -19.10
CA GLU A 605 22.84 -1.94 -19.62
C GLU A 605 23.75 -2.51 -20.71
N ARG A 606 24.32 -1.65 -21.59
CA ARG A 606 25.32 -2.07 -22.57
C ARG A 606 26.61 -2.59 -21.92
N LEU A 607 27.06 -1.93 -20.84
CA LEU A 607 28.20 -2.40 -20.05
C LEU A 607 27.92 -3.76 -19.39
N LEU A 608 26.75 -3.95 -18.80
CA LEU A 608 26.32 -5.22 -18.18
C LEU A 608 26.19 -6.35 -19.22
N ALA A 609 25.90 -6.01 -20.47
CA ALA A 609 25.94 -6.96 -21.59
C ALA A 609 27.34 -7.31 -22.05
N GLY A 610 28.40 -6.61 -21.57
CA GLY A 610 29.79 -6.79 -21.98
C GLY A 610 30.20 -6.01 -23.22
N GLU A 611 29.32 -5.12 -23.72
CA GLU A 611 29.52 -4.33 -24.94
C GLU A 611 30.19 -2.99 -24.63
N LEU A 612 31.46 -3.01 -24.23
CA LEU A 612 32.18 -1.82 -23.76
C LEU A 612 32.25 -0.71 -24.84
N ASP A 613 32.51 -1.09 -26.11
CA ASP A 613 32.65 -0.11 -27.20
C ASP A 613 31.31 0.57 -27.53
N GLU A 614 30.21 -0.16 -27.44
CA GLU A 614 28.87 0.42 -27.58
C GLU A 614 28.55 1.36 -26.43
N ALA A 615 28.88 0.99 -25.19
CA ALA A 615 28.72 1.88 -24.04
C ALA A 615 29.50 3.19 -24.21
N ARG A 616 30.74 3.12 -24.74
CA ARG A 616 31.52 4.31 -25.08
C ARG A 616 30.85 5.17 -26.16
N ARG A 617 30.32 4.54 -27.21
CA ARG A 617 29.59 5.27 -28.27
C ARG A 617 28.34 5.96 -27.75
N VAL A 618 27.60 5.29 -26.88
CA VAL A 618 26.42 5.85 -26.23
C VAL A 618 26.79 7.08 -25.40
N LEU A 619 27.80 6.99 -24.54
CA LEU A 619 28.30 8.12 -23.76
C LEU A 619 28.86 9.24 -24.65
N GLY A 620 29.53 8.90 -25.76
CA GLY A 620 29.98 9.89 -26.74
C GLY A 620 28.84 10.64 -27.42
N ARG A 621 27.68 9.99 -27.66
CA ARG A 621 26.48 10.66 -28.14
C ARG A 621 25.87 11.53 -27.04
N ALA A 622 25.84 11.03 -25.80
CA ALA A 622 25.32 11.75 -24.64
C ALA A 622 26.07 13.07 -24.39
N PHE A 623 27.41 13.10 -24.54
CA PHE A 623 28.20 14.32 -24.43
C PHE A 623 27.86 15.39 -25.45
N LYS A 624 27.50 14.98 -26.66
CA LYS A 624 27.11 15.94 -27.72
C LYS A 624 25.78 16.60 -27.40
N GLN A 625 24.85 15.89 -26.75
CA GLN A 625 23.53 16.40 -26.42
C GLN A 625 23.53 17.17 -25.10
N ASN A 626 24.31 16.72 -24.13
CA ASN A 626 24.33 17.25 -22.77
C ASN A 626 25.77 17.55 -22.31
N PRO A 627 26.48 18.51 -22.92
CA PRO A 627 27.90 18.76 -22.62
C PRO A 627 28.15 19.26 -21.20
N ASN A 628 27.16 19.93 -20.60
CA ASN A 628 27.28 20.53 -19.26
C ASN A 628 26.84 19.60 -18.12
N ASN A 629 26.43 18.37 -18.45
CA ASN A 629 25.96 17.44 -17.42
C ASN A 629 27.11 16.67 -16.75
N GLU A 630 27.30 16.88 -15.46
CA GLU A 630 28.38 16.23 -14.71
C GLU A 630 28.23 14.73 -14.56
N ASP A 631 26.98 14.23 -14.40
CA ASP A 631 26.71 12.82 -14.13
C ASP A 631 27.11 11.93 -15.30
N ILE A 632 26.90 12.39 -16.54
CA ILE A 632 27.31 11.67 -17.76
C ILE A 632 28.85 11.58 -17.84
N TRP A 633 29.55 12.70 -17.56
CA TRP A 633 31.00 12.71 -17.51
C TRP A 633 31.53 11.78 -16.44
N LEU A 634 30.95 11.83 -15.23
CA LEU A 634 31.39 10.97 -14.13
C LEU A 634 31.11 9.49 -14.38
N ALA A 635 30.01 9.16 -15.08
CA ALA A 635 29.70 7.80 -15.52
C ALA A 635 30.74 7.27 -16.51
N ALA A 636 31.15 8.11 -17.50
CA ALA A 636 32.19 7.73 -18.48
C ALA A 636 33.54 7.53 -17.79
N VAL A 637 33.90 8.42 -16.87
CA VAL A 637 35.13 8.27 -16.08
C VAL A 637 35.11 6.98 -15.25
N LYS A 638 33.98 6.65 -14.66
CA LYS A 638 33.80 5.42 -13.88
C LYS A 638 33.98 4.20 -14.79
N LEU A 639 33.38 4.21 -15.97
CA LEU A 639 33.49 3.14 -16.97
C LEU A 639 34.96 2.89 -17.36
N GLU A 640 35.70 3.93 -17.71
CA GLU A 640 37.09 3.78 -18.10
C GLU A 640 38.00 3.37 -16.93
N ALA A 641 37.74 3.90 -15.74
CA ALA A 641 38.50 3.58 -14.52
C ALA A 641 38.33 2.11 -14.11
N GLU A 642 37.11 1.56 -14.19
CA GLU A 642 36.79 0.18 -13.81
C GLU A 642 37.32 -0.83 -14.86
N ASN A 643 37.41 -0.42 -16.12
CA ASN A 643 37.94 -1.27 -17.18
C ASN A 643 39.47 -1.17 -17.36
N GLY A 644 40.18 -0.44 -16.49
CA GLY A 644 41.63 -0.38 -16.47
C GLY A 644 42.27 0.55 -17.51
N PHE A 645 41.57 1.61 -17.92
CA PHE A 645 42.07 2.64 -18.83
C PHE A 645 42.26 4.00 -18.12
N PRO A 646 43.26 4.14 -17.23
CA PRO A 646 43.38 5.33 -16.38
C PRO A 646 43.71 6.59 -17.19
N ASP A 647 44.45 6.49 -18.31
CA ASP A 647 44.81 7.63 -19.13
C ASP A 647 43.62 8.23 -19.87
N GLN A 648 42.72 7.38 -20.36
CA GLN A 648 41.43 7.81 -20.94
C GLN A 648 40.54 8.48 -19.88
N ALA A 649 40.49 7.91 -18.68
CA ALA A 649 39.74 8.50 -17.56
C ALA A 649 40.29 9.89 -17.18
N ARG A 650 41.61 10.10 -17.21
CA ARG A 650 42.24 11.43 -17.03
C ARG A 650 41.81 12.43 -18.08
N GLN A 651 41.89 12.04 -19.37
CA GLN A 651 41.46 12.88 -20.48
C GLN A 651 39.99 13.27 -20.38
N LEU A 652 39.12 12.33 -20.01
CA LEU A 652 37.70 12.59 -19.75
C LEU A 652 37.50 13.56 -18.58
N LEU A 653 38.24 13.40 -17.49
CA LEU A 653 38.18 14.31 -16.36
C LEU A 653 38.69 15.72 -16.72
N ALA A 654 39.73 15.83 -17.55
CA ALA A 654 40.23 17.12 -18.03
C ALA A 654 39.19 17.83 -18.89
N THR A 655 38.54 17.12 -19.81
CA THR A 655 37.46 17.68 -20.64
C THR A 655 36.21 17.98 -19.83
N ALA A 656 35.86 17.15 -18.82
CA ALA A 656 34.75 17.40 -17.91
C ALA A 656 34.95 18.69 -17.10
N ARG A 657 36.18 18.98 -16.63
CA ARG A 657 36.49 20.25 -15.94
C ARG A 657 36.31 21.49 -16.82
N GLN A 658 36.50 21.33 -18.13
CA GLN A 658 36.28 22.44 -19.09
C GLN A 658 34.81 22.67 -19.41
N ASN A 659 34.04 21.58 -19.61
CA ASN A 659 32.65 21.66 -20.08
C ASN A 659 31.65 21.75 -18.94
N ALA A 660 31.89 21.06 -17.84
CA ALA A 660 31.02 21.03 -16.66
C ALA A 660 31.83 21.31 -15.39
N PRO A 661 32.29 22.53 -15.14
CA PRO A 661 33.17 22.89 -14.02
C PRO A 661 32.38 22.93 -12.71
N THR A 662 32.03 21.76 -12.17
CA THR A 662 31.37 21.61 -10.86
C THR A 662 32.36 21.14 -9.79
N ASP A 663 32.07 21.42 -8.54
CA ASP A 663 32.85 20.96 -7.40
C ASP A 663 32.96 19.43 -7.37
N ARG A 664 31.93 18.73 -7.84
CA ARG A 664 31.84 17.28 -7.90
C ARG A 664 32.81 16.67 -8.91
N VAL A 665 32.95 17.30 -10.08
CA VAL A 665 33.91 16.88 -11.12
C VAL A 665 35.34 17.08 -10.61
N TRP A 666 35.63 18.22 -9.97
CA TRP A 666 36.92 18.47 -9.37
C TRP A 666 37.24 17.50 -8.23
N MET A 667 36.29 17.24 -7.32
CA MET A 667 36.45 16.23 -6.27
C MET A 667 36.76 14.85 -6.84
N ARG A 668 36.08 14.45 -7.91
CA ARG A 668 36.32 13.16 -8.55
C ARG A 668 37.69 13.10 -9.22
N SER A 669 38.14 14.19 -9.85
CA SER A 669 39.47 14.30 -10.43
C SER A 669 40.56 14.09 -9.36
N VAL A 670 40.42 14.77 -8.24
CA VAL A 670 41.35 14.63 -7.11
C VAL A 670 41.32 13.23 -6.50
N ALA A 671 40.10 12.65 -6.34
CA ALA A 671 39.96 11.30 -5.81
C ALA A 671 40.61 10.27 -6.73
N PHE A 672 40.47 10.44 -8.05
CA PHE A 672 41.05 9.56 -9.05
C PHE A 672 42.59 9.58 -9.00
N GLU A 673 43.22 10.74 -8.97
CA GLU A 673 44.71 10.84 -8.84
C GLU A 673 45.21 10.25 -7.51
N ARG A 674 44.45 10.42 -6.42
CA ARG A 674 44.75 9.76 -5.14
C ARG A 674 44.66 8.23 -5.23
N GLN A 675 43.72 7.70 -5.96
CA GLN A 675 43.58 6.25 -6.18
C GLN A 675 44.78 5.69 -6.98
N LEU A 676 45.30 6.47 -7.90
CA LEU A 676 46.49 6.12 -8.67
C LEU A 676 47.80 6.36 -7.91
N GLY A 677 47.75 6.92 -6.72
CA GLY A 677 48.93 7.23 -5.88
C GLY A 677 49.63 8.54 -6.22
N ASN A 678 49.13 9.32 -7.17
CA ASN A 678 49.76 10.57 -7.66
C ASN A 678 49.36 11.75 -6.74
N ASN A 679 49.93 11.77 -5.53
CA ASN A 679 49.56 12.77 -4.52
C ASN A 679 49.92 14.21 -4.90
N ASP A 680 51.02 14.43 -5.66
CA ASP A 680 51.43 15.77 -6.07
C ASP A 680 50.47 16.35 -7.11
N ALA A 681 50.11 15.59 -8.14
CA ALA A 681 49.06 16.00 -9.10
C ALA A 681 47.69 16.22 -8.41
N ALA A 682 47.33 15.38 -7.44
CA ALA A 682 46.11 15.57 -6.66
C ALA A 682 46.15 16.90 -5.85
N LEU A 683 47.30 17.29 -5.30
CA LEU A 683 47.45 18.56 -4.60
C LEU A 683 47.32 19.77 -5.53
N GLU A 684 47.91 19.72 -6.73
CA GLU A 684 47.75 20.78 -7.73
C GLU A 684 46.27 20.95 -8.09
N LEU A 685 45.58 19.84 -8.42
CA LEU A 685 44.16 19.87 -8.74
C LEU A 685 43.28 20.40 -7.59
N VAL A 686 43.59 20.03 -6.34
CA VAL A 686 42.87 20.58 -5.18
C VAL A 686 43.10 22.07 -5.02
N GLN A 687 44.29 22.57 -5.28
CA GLN A 687 44.58 23.99 -5.18
C GLN A 687 43.83 24.81 -6.21
N GLU A 688 43.79 24.33 -7.47
CA GLU A 688 43.00 24.93 -8.53
C GLU A 688 41.50 24.88 -8.19
N ALA A 689 41.01 23.73 -7.73
CA ALA A 689 39.61 23.53 -7.35
C ALA A 689 39.18 24.48 -6.21
N LEU A 690 40.06 24.69 -5.23
CA LEU A 690 39.75 25.56 -4.08
C LEU A 690 39.74 27.05 -4.45
N GLN A 691 40.46 27.46 -5.53
CA GLN A 691 40.35 28.82 -6.06
C GLN A 691 38.94 29.04 -6.67
N LEU A 692 38.40 28.04 -7.33
CA LEU A 692 37.08 28.12 -7.96
C LEU A 692 35.93 27.89 -6.95
N PHE A 693 36.11 26.92 -6.04
CA PHE A 693 35.09 26.47 -5.10
C PHE A 693 35.58 26.50 -3.63
N PRO A 694 35.77 27.68 -3.06
CA PRO A 694 36.29 27.82 -1.67
C PRO A 694 35.26 27.29 -0.64
N GLY A 695 33.97 27.22 -0.96
CA GLY A 695 32.91 26.68 -0.12
C GLY A 695 32.75 25.15 -0.15
N ALA A 696 33.56 24.43 -0.92
CA ALA A 696 33.47 22.98 -1.00
C ALA A 696 34.22 22.28 0.12
N ALA A 697 33.56 21.96 1.23
CA ALA A 697 34.19 21.34 2.40
C ALA A 697 34.99 20.07 2.11
N LYS A 698 34.46 19.25 1.17
CA LYS A 698 35.10 17.98 0.79
C LYS A 698 36.49 18.18 0.16
N LEU A 699 36.69 19.23 -0.63
CA LEU A 699 37.99 19.55 -1.21
C LEU A 699 39.02 19.90 -0.13
N TRP A 700 38.63 20.68 0.90
CA TRP A 700 39.48 20.95 2.07
C TRP A 700 39.81 19.69 2.85
N MET A 701 38.83 18.79 3.02
CA MET A 701 39.08 17.49 3.67
C MET A 701 40.08 16.65 2.88
N MET A 702 39.94 16.59 1.56
CA MET A 702 40.86 15.85 0.69
C MET A 702 42.25 16.44 0.73
N LYS A 703 42.40 17.77 0.69
CA LYS A 703 43.72 18.46 0.83
C LYS A 703 44.42 18.09 2.12
N GLY A 704 43.68 18.15 3.23
CA GLY A 704 44.19 17.79 4.54
C GLY A 704 44.64 16.35 4.64
N GLN A 705 43.78 15.42 4.15
CA GLN A 705 44.06 13.99 4.14
C GLN A 705 45.28 13.62 3.25
N ILE A 706 45.47 14.29 2.12
CA ILE A 706 46.63 14.04 1.23
C ILE A 706 47.92 14.45 2.00
N TYR A 707 47.93 15.61 2.67
CA TYR A 707 49.07 16.01 3.48
C TYR A 707 49.30 15.11 4.69
N GLU A 708 48.26 14.57 5.32
CA GLU A 708 48.37 13.55 6.37
C GLU A 708 49.05 12.28 5.85
N ASN A 709 48.61 11.78 4.72
CA ASN A 709 49.18 10.58 4.07
C ASN A 709 50.65 10.78 3.70
N LEU A 710 51.04 12.02 3.34
CA LEU A 710 52.43 12.40 3.06
C LEU A 710 53.25 12.67 4.33
N GLY A 711 52.64 12.58 5.54
CA GLY A 711 53.30 12.89 6.83
C GLY A 711 53.54 14.38 7.08
N LYS A 712 53.03 15.27 6.24
CA LYS A 712 53.23 16.71 6.28
C LYS A 712 52.25 17.38 7.25
N VAL A 713 52.32 17.07 8.56
CA VAL A 713 51.36 17.53 9.59
C VAL A 713 51.18 19.06 9.63
N PRO A 714 52.20 19.92 9.50
CA PRO A 714 52.00 21.38 9.52
C PRO A 714 51.09 21.87 8.37
N GLN A 715 51.30 21.31 7.17
CA GLN A 715 50.51 21.66 5.97
C GLN A 715 49.08 21.13 6.06
N ALA A 716 48.88 19.92 6.60
CA ALA A 716 47.57 19.39 6.89
C ALA A 716 46.77 20.27 7.88
N ARG A 717 47.45 20.73 8.95
CA ARG A 717 46.89 21.66 9.94
C ARG A 717 46.45 22.98 9.31
N GLU A 718 47.26 23.53 8.45
CA GLU A 718 46.95 24.76 7.71
C GLU A 718 45.75 24.54 6.79
N ALA A 719 45.71 23.45 6.03
CA ALA A 719 44.60 23.10 5.14
C ALA A 719 43.27 22.97 5.90
N TYR A 720 43.25 22.23 7.02
CA TYR A 720 42.06 22.11 7.84
C TYR A 720 41.66 23.42 8.51
N SER A 721 42.63 24.19 9.03
CA SER A 721 42.32 25.47 9.70
C SER A 721 41.73 26.50 8.74
N THR A 722 42.22 26.54 7.50
CA THR A 722 41.69 27.42 6.46
C THR A 722 40.33 26.92 5.98
N GLY A 723 40.16 25.61 5.79
CA GLY A 723 38.92 25.01 5.42
C GLY A 723 37.78 25.23 6.42
N VAL A 724 38.08 25.13 7.71
CA VAL A 724 37.12 25.40 8.78
C VAL A 724 36.71 26.88 8.83
N LYS A 725 37.61 27.79 8.48
CA LYS A 725 37.29 29.23 8.37
C LYS A 725 36.41 29.51 7.16
N ALA A 726 36.62 28.79 6.03
CA ALA A 726 35.86 28.95 4.83
C ALA A 726 34.46 28.31 4.97
N VAL A 727 34.36 27.14 5.63
CA VAL A 727 33.09 26.39 5.79
C VAL A 727 32.89 25.97 7.24
N PRO A 728 32.48 26.88 8.12
CA PRO A 728 32.35 26.61 9.57
C PRO A 728 31.20 25.62 9.90
N GLY A 729 30.22 25.45 9.02
CA GLY A 729 29.11 24.52 9.20
C GLY A 729 29.42 23.04 8.93
N SER A 730 30.61 22.72 8.42
CA SER A 730 30.96 21.33 8.07
C SER A 730 31.50 20.55 9.28
N VAL A 731 30.65 19.74 9.90
CA VAL A 731 31.00 18.85 11.02
C VAL A 731 32.15 17.89 10.68
N PRO A 732 32.17 17.18 9.53
CA PRO A 732 33.25 16.24 9.22
C PRO A 732 34.64 16.91 9.13
N LEU A 733 34.68 18.15 8.66
CA LEU A 733 35.95 18.89 8.57
C LEU A 733 36.53 19.21 9.96
N TRP A 734 35.67 19.60 10.90
CA TRP A 734 36.06 19.82 12.29
C TRP A 734 36.54 18.53 12.96
N LEU A 735 35.85 17.40 12.71
CA LEU A 735 36.26 16.10 13.23
C LEU A 735 37.61 15.65 12.71
N LEU A 736 37.88 15.80 11.40
CA LEU A 736 39.19 15.48 10.83
C LEU A 736 40.28 16.38 11.43
N PHE A 737 40.03 17.68 11.59
CA PHE A 737 40.98 18.59 12.20
C PHE A 737 41.29 18.21 13.65
N ALA A 738 40.28 17.90 14.46
CA ALA A 738 40.48 17.46 15.82
C ALA A 738 41.27 16.15 15.92
N ARG A 739 40.95 15.17 15.07
CA ARG A 739 41.68 13.90 14.99
C ARG A 739 43.15 14.05 14.54
N LEU A 740 43.42 15.02 13.64
CA LEU A 740 44.79 15.34 13.26
C LEU A 740 45.59 15.85 14.48
N GLU A 741 45.03 16.81 15.24
CA GLU A 741 45.71 17.36 16.43
C GLU A 741 45.88 16.32 17.53
N GLU A 742 44.94 15.41 17.70
CA GLU A 742 45.05 14.28 18.64
C GLU A 742 46.17 13.32 18.22
N ARG A 743 46.21 12.91 16.92
CA ARG A 743 47.29 12.04 16.40
C ARG A 743 48.67 12.69 16.48
N ALA A 744 48.72 14.03 16.33
CA ALA A 744 49.94 14.80 16.54
C ALA A 744 50.31 14.94 18.03
N GLY A 745 49.59 14.34 18.96
CA GLY A 745 49.83 14.40 20.40
C GLY A 745 49.38 15.71 21.08
N ALA A 746 48.74 16.62 20.34
CA ALA A 746 48.33 17.93 20.84
C ALA A 746 46.90 17.93 21.36
N VAL A 747 46.58 17.08 22.36
CA VAL A 747 45.23 16.88 22.91
C VAL A 747 44.57 18.21 23.34
N VAL A 748 45.31 19.18 23.90
CA VAL A 748 44.77 20.49 24.28
C VAL A 748 44.28 21.27 23.06
N LYS A 749 45.01 21.20 21.94
CA LYS A 749 44.56 21.82 20.67
C LYS A 749 43.33 21.13 20.11
N ALA A 750 43.28 19.82 20.17
CA ALA A 750 42.13 19.07 19.73
C ALA A 750 40.85 19.46 20.49
N ARG A 751 40.92 19.62 21.78
CA ARG A 751 39.85 20.19 22.63
C ARG A 751 39.39 21.57 22.16
N SER A 752 40.36 22.49 22.01
CA SER A 752 40.09 23.86 21.57
C SER A 752 39.43 23.90 20.18
N VAL A 753 39.80 23.00 19.28
CA VAL A 753 39.17 22.84 17.96
C VAL A 753 37.73 22.40 18.12
N LEU A 754 37.45 21.39 18.94
CA LEU A 754 36.06 20.87 19.13
C LEU A 754 35.19 21.87 19.90
N ASP A 755 35.75 22.65 20.82
CA ASP A 755 34.99 23.71 21.49
C ASP A 755 34.56 24.82 20.52
N ARG A 756 35.45 25.22 19.58
CA ARG A 756 35.08 26.14 18.50
C ARG A 756 34.07 25.52 17.56
N ALA A 757 34.21 24.23 17.24
CA ALA A 757 33.25 23.48 16.41
C ALA A 757 31.85 23.50 17.03
N ARG A 758 31.72 23.27 18.32
CA ARG A 758 30.46 23.35 19.06
C ARG A 758 29.85 24.75 19.12
N GLN A 759 30.69 25.81 19.09
CA GLN A 759 30.19 27.18 18.95
C GLN A 759 29.65 27.44 17.56
N ALA A 760 30.30 26.89 16.52
CA ALA A 760 29.84 27.02 15.13
C ALA A 760 28.62 26.14 14.82
N VAL A 761 28.58 24.91 15.34
CA VAL A 761 27.52 23.94 15.12
C VAL A 761 27.07 23.34 16.47
N PRO A 762 26.21 24.02 17.23
CA PRO A 762 25.87 23.62 18.61
C PRO A 762 25.03 22.33 18.71
N LYS A 763 24.28 21.95 17.67
CA LYS A 763 23.38 20.82 17.71
C LYS A 763 23.91 19.55 17.00
N SER A 764 25.24 19.38 16.92
CA SER A 764 25.82 18.18 16.31
C SER A 764 26.22 17.14 17.38
N PRO A 765 25.60 15.94 17.38
CA PRO A 765 25.96 14.89 18.33
C PRO A 765 27.34 14.31 18.07
N GLU A 766 27.84 14.33 16.83
CA GLU A 766 29.15 13.79 16.45
C GLU A 766 30.28 14.56 17.10
N LEU A 767 30.18 15.91 17.16
CA LEU A 767 31.19 16.75 17.82
C LEU A 767 31.28 16.47 19.32
N TRP A 768 30.15 16.26 19.96
CA TRP A 768 30.12 15.89 21.38
C TRP A 768 30.67 14.48 21.60
N CYS A 769 30.32 13.52 20.76
CA CYS A 769 30.90 12.19 20.82
C CYS A 769 32.42 12.21 20.72
N GLU A 770 32.95 12.92 19.72
CA GLU A 770 34.40 12.97 19.53
C GLU A 770 35.12 13.65 20.69
N LEU A 771 34.53 14.70 21.25
CA LEU A 771 35.10 15.36 22.45
C LEU A 771 35.14 14.38 23.63
N VAL A 772 34.08 13.65 23.89
CA VAL A 772 34.02 12.62 24.94
C VAL A 772 35.04 11.50 24.68
N ARG A 773 35.20 11.09 23.43
CA ARG A 773 36.18 10.06 23.02
C ARG A 773 37.63 10.54 23.26
N ILE A 774 37.94 11.78 22.94
CA ILE A 774 39.25 12.34 23.19
C ILE A 774 39.54 12.37 24.70
N GLU A 775 38.59 12.80 25.54
CA GLU A 775 38.78 12.80 26.99
C GLU A 775 38.96 11.40 27.56
N ARG A 776 38.19 10.44 27.04
CA ARG A 776 38.35 9.03 27.41
C ARG A 776 39.75 8.48 27.05
N ARG A 777 40.20 8.74 25.80
CA ARG A 777 41.54 8.31 25.35
C ARG A 777 42.66 9.01 26.12
N ALA A 778 42.43 10.26 26.55
CA ALA A 778 43.34 10.98 27.41
C ALA A 778 43.32 10.49 28.88
N GLY A 779 42.47 9.56 29.26
CA GLY A 779 42.33 8.98 30.61
C GLY A 779 41.44 9.79 31.55
N ASN A 780 40.81 10.86 31.11
CA ASN A 780 39.99 11.78 31.93
C ASN A 780 38.53 11.29 32.02
N MET A 781 38.31 10.14 32.62
CA MET A 781 36.96 9.51 32.66
C MET A 781 35.89 10.36 33.36
N ALA A 782 36.25 11.09 34.42
CA ALA A 782 35.32 11.97 35.13
C ALA A 782 34.83 13.12 34.23
N GLN A 783 35.72 13.70 33.47
CA GLN A 783 35.41 14.79 32.54
C GLN A 783 34.61 14.27 31.35
N ALA A 784 34.97 13.10 30.81
CA ALA A 784 34.22 12.44 29.75
C ALA A 784 32.75 12.19 30.15
N LYS A 785 32.49 11.70 31.37
CA LYS A 785 31.14 11.53 31.91
C LYS A 785 30.37 12.84 32.07
N ALA A 786 31.04 13.88 32.57
CA ALA A 786 30.43 15.20 32.73
C ALA A 786 30.06 15.81 31.38
N LEU A 787 30.92 15.70 30.38
CA LEU A 787 30.63 16.13 28.98
C LEU A 787 29.50 15.35 28.35
N MET A 788 29.46 14.05 28.56
CA MET A 788 28.35 13.20 28.06
C MET A 788 27.03 13.58 28.72
N ALA A 789 26.98 13.82 30.00
CA ALA A 789 25.81 14.30 30.71
C ALA A 789 25.33 15.67 30.18
N ALA A 790 26.26 16.58 29.88
CA ALA A 790 25.95 17.87 29.27
C ALA A 790 25.44 17.73 27.84
N ALA A 791 25.99 16.80 27.05
CA ALA A 791 25.57 16.51 25.70
C ALA A 791 24.13 15.93 25.66
N LEU A 792 23.84 14.97 26.52
CA LEU A 792 22.52 14.36 26.63
C LEU A 792 21.45 15.31 27.16
N LYS A 793 21.84 16.30 27.99
CA LYS A 793 20.93 17.38 28.43
C LYS A 793 20.52 18.28 27.25
N GLN A 794 21.44 18.53 26.31
CA GLN A 794 21.15 19.36 25.13
C GLN A 794 20.42 18.56 24.03
N MET A 795 20.76 17.30 23.85
CA MET A 795 20.27 16.43 22.78
C MET A 795 19.82 15.07 23.34
N PRO A 796 18.69 14.99 24.07
CA PRO A 796 18.25 13.77 24.74
C PRO A 796 17.81 12.68 23.76
N LYS A 797 17.42 13.05 22.52
CA LYS A 797 16.93 12.14 21.49
C LYS A 797 18.03 11.55 20.58
N SER A 798 19.30 11.78 20.85
CA SER A 798 20.39 11.26 20.00
C SER A 798 20.79 9.84 20.40
N GLY A 799 20.52 8.86 19.53
CA GLY A 799 20.93 7.48 19.75
C GLY A 799 22.44 7.28 19.73
N LEU A 800 23.17 8.08 18.94
CA LEU A 800 24.64 8.06 18.92
C LEU A 800 25.25 8.39 20.31
N LEU A 801 24.75 9.42 20.99
CA LEU A 801 25.22 9.79 22.32
C LEU A 801 24.90 8.72 23.37
N TRP A 802 23.69 8.18 23.32
CA TRP A 802 23.28 7.09 24.21
C TRP A 802 24.11 5.82 23.99
N SER A 803 24.34 5.44 22.73
CA SER A 803 25.18 4.27 22.40
C SER A 803 26.61 4.41 22.94
N GLU A 804 27.21 5.57 22.76
CA GLU A 804 28.55 5.86 23.25
C GLU A 804 28.62 5.84 24.80
N ARG A 805 27.62 6.44 25.48
CA ARG A 805 27.50 6.37 26.94
C ARG A 805 27.41 4.94 27.44
N ILE A 806 26.53 4.14 26.88
CA ILE A 806 26.29 2.75 27.29
C ILE A 806 27.54 1.89 27.14
N TRP A 807 28.26 2.03 26.03
CA TRP A 807 29.35 1.12 25.72
C TRP A 807 30.68 1.51 26.33
N PHE A 808 30.99 2.79 26.40
CA PHE A 808 32.34 3.23 26.71
C PHE A 808 32.50 3.95 28.07
N LEU A 809 31.44 4.52 28.61
CA LEU A 809 31.51 5.29 29.83
C LEU A 809 31.01 4.53 31.07
N GLU A 810 30.13 3.56 30.89
CA GLU A 810 29.49 2.89 32.01
C GLU A 810 29.89 1.41 32.14
N PRO A 811 29.96 0.90 33.39
CA PRO A 811 30.31 -0.49 33.66
C PRO A 811 29.20 -1.43 33.13
N ARG A 812 29.57 -2.70 32.90
CA ARG A 812 28.68 -3.71 32.34
C ARG A 812 27.34 -3.85 33.08
N THR A 813 27.38 -3.70 34.41
CA THR A 813 26.20 -3.82 35.28
C THR A 813 25.15 -2.72 35.04
N GLN A 814 25.60 -1.52 34.64
CA GLN A 814 24.69 -0.38 34.39
C GLN A 814 24.23 -0.24 32.94
N ARG A 815 24.80 -1.00 32.01
CA ARG A 815 24.46 -0.89 30.58
C ARG A 815 23.01 -1.22 30.30
N LYS A 816 22.46 -2.24 30.96
CA LYS A 816 21.07 -2.68 30.73
C LYS A 816 20.02 -1.68 31.23
N PRO A 817 20.06 -1.20 32.50
CA PRO A 817 19.12 -0.17 32.93
C PRO A 817 19.21 1.10 32.09
N LEU A 818 20.41 1.52 31.72
CA LEU A 818 20.63 2.69 30.86
C LEU A 818 20.08 2.49 29.44
N SER A 819 20.16 1.27 28.90
CA SER A 819 19.58 0.97 27.59
C SER A 819 18.04 1.07 27.61
N LEU A 820 17.41 0.68 28.71
CA LEU A 820 15.97 0.84 28.90
C LEU A 820 15.56 2.31 29.03
N GLU A 821 16.36 3.11 29.72
CA GLU A 821 16.16 4.55 29.80
C GLU A 821 16.32 5.21 28.42
N ALA A 822 17.38 4.85 27.69
CA ALA A 822 17.63 5.34 26.34
C ALA A 822 16.49 5.05 25.36
N ILE A 823 15.97 3.83 25.36
CA ILE A 823 14.83 3.42 24.50
C ILE A 823 13.56 4.22 24.82
N LYS A 824 13.36 4.64 26.07
CA LYS A 824 12.22 5.48 26.44
C LYS A 824 12.35 6.93 25.97
N GLN A 825 13.57 7.43 25.80
CA GLN A 825 13.84 8.82 25.44
C GLN A 825 14.10 9.03 23.96
N VAL A 826 14.59 8.00 23.28
CA VAL A 826 14.96 8.03 21.85
C VAL A 826 13.95 7.21 21.07
N ASP A 827 13.27 7.87 20.16
CA ASP A 827 12.31 7.25 19.26
C ASP A 827 13.07 6.63 18.08
N ASN A 828 13.13 5.28 18.04
CA ASN A 828 13.57 4.49 16.88
C ASN A 828 14.89 4.95 16.21
N ASP A 829 16.01 4.75 16.90
CA ASP A 829 17.33 5.04 16.35
C ASP A 829 18.12 3.74 16.12
N ALA A 830 18.61 3.53 14.91
CA ALA A 830 19.34 2.32 14.51
C ALA A 830 20.62 2.11 15.31
N GLN A 831 21.37 3.17 15.60
CA GLN A 831 22.63 3.09 16.35
C GLN A 831 22.40 2.66 17.81
N LEU A 832 21.33 3.15 18.42
CA LEU A 832 20.92 2.73 19.76
C LEU A 832 20.53 1.24 19.76
N PHE A 833 19.79 0.80 18.74
CA PHE A 833 19.35 -0.61 18.65
C PHE A 833 20.53 -1.55 18.45
N VAL A 834 21.54 -1.18 17.70
CA VAL A 834 22.81 -1.91 17.60
C VAL A 834 23.50 -1.99 18.96
N ALA A 835 23.53 -0.90 19.72
CA ALA A 835 24.12 -0.90 21.07
C ALA A 835 23.37 -1.87 22.01
N VAL A 836 22.05 -1.90 21.95
CA VAL A 836 21.20 -2.84 22.72
C VAL A 836 21.40 -4.28 22.26
N ALA A 837 21.47 -4.53 20.96
CA ALA A 837 21.74 -5.86 20.39
C ALA A 837 23.08 -6.42 20.91
N ARG A 838 24.12 -5.57 20.95
CA ARG A 838 25.45 -5.94 21.52
C ARG A 838 25.38 -6.27 23.01
N ILE A 839 24.50 -5.64 23.79
CA ILE A 839 24.29 -6.00 25.23
C ILE A 839 23.73 -7.41 25.31
N PHE A 840 22.65 -7.73 24.56
CA PHE A 840 22.05 -9.07 24.54
C PHE A 840 23.02 -10.13 24.02
N TRP A 841 23.85 -9.79 23.05
CA TRP A 841 24.94 -10.64 22.58
C TRP A 841 25.93 -10.95 23.71
N GLY A 842 26.38 -9.95 24.46
CA GLY A 842 27.26 -10.12 25.63
C GLY A 842 26.64 -10.92 26.77
N GLU A 843 25.30 -10.94 26.91
CA GLU A 843 24.52 -11.77 27.82
C GLU A 843 24.26 -13.19 27.28
N ARG A 844 24.72 -13.53 26.07
CA ARG A 844 24.48 -14.81 25.37
C ARG A 844 23.01 -15.07 25.02
N LYS A 845 22.18 -14.04 24.95
CA LYS A 845 20.77 -14.13 24.49
C LYS A 845 20.71 -13.91 22.98
N LEU A 846 21.11 -14.94 22.22
CA LEU A 846 21.40 -14.83 20.79
C LEU A 846 20.17 -14.44 19.96
N GLU A 847 19.02 -15.08 20.22
CA GLU A 847 17.78 -14.77 19.49
C GLU A 847 17.33 -13.32 19.67
N ARG A 848 17.39 -12.80 20.90
CA ARG A 848 17.07 -11.41 21.20
C ARG A 848 18.06 -10.46 20.54
N ALA A 849 19.34 -10.79 20.56
CA ALA A 849 20.36 -9.99 19.89
C ALA A 849 20.11 -9.93 18.38
N GLN A 850 19.79 -11.08 17.75
CA GLN A 850 19.45 -11.13 16.33
C GLN A 850 18.25 -10.24 16.00
N ASN A 851 17.16 -10.38 16.74
CA ASN A 851 15.94 -9.57 16.52
C ASN A 851 16.19 -8.05 16.64
N TRP A 852 17.09 -7.63 17.56
CA TRP A 852 17.45 -6.21 17.67
C TRP A 852 18.35 -5.74 16.53
N PHE A 853 19.26 -6.57 16.01
CA PHE A 853 20.03 -6.23 14.82
C PHE A 853 19.13 -6.11 13.59
N GLU A 854 18.19 -7.03 13.40
CA GLU A 854 17.22 -6.98 12.29
C GLU A 854 16.35 -5.72 12.36
N LYS A 855 15.86 -5.37 13.55
CA LYS A 855 15.12 -4.11 13.75
C LYS A 855 15.96 -2.88 13.43
N ALA A 856 17.24 -2.86 13.80
CA ALA A 856 18.14 -1.75 13.47
C ALA A 856 18.30 -1.58 11.96
N LEU A 857 18.40 -2.68 11.22
CA LEU A 857 18.51 -2.65 9.75
C LEU A 857 17.22 -2.27 9.04
N VAL A 858 16.07 -2.60 9.62
CA VAL A 858 14.75 -2.18 9.09
C VAL A 858 14.55 -0.68 9.27
N LEU A 859 15.04 -0.12 10.39
CA LEU A 859 14.94 1.33 10.65
C LEU A 859 15.81 2.16 9.72
N ASP A 860 17.06 1.75 9.57
CA ASP A 860 18.00 2.44 8.72
C ASP A 860 18.99 1.45 8.08
N ALA A 861 18.72 1.12 6.82
CA ALA A 861 19.55 0.24 6.03
C ALA A 861 20.81 0.92 5.46
N ASP A 862 20.89 2.26 5.49
CA ASP A 862 22.01 3.01 4.91
C ASP A 862 23.22 3.12 5.86
N ILE A 863 23.10 2.70 7.11
CA ILE A 863 24.20 2.67 8.08
C ILE A 863 25.00 1.38 7.97
N GLY A 864 26.16 1.43 7.30
CA GLY A 864 27.05 0.28 7.10
C GLY A 864 27.62 -0.32 8.39
N ASP A 865 27.82 0.47 9.42
CA ASP A 865 28.29 0.00 10.72
C ASP A 865 27.29 -0.97 11.38
N SER A 866 25.98 -0.77 11.17
CA SER A 866 24.92 -1.68 11.65
C SER A 866 25.03 -3.05 10.97
N TRP A 867 25.23 -3.07 9.66
CA TRP A 867 25.46 -4.28 8.88
C TRP A 867 26.72 -5.02 9.33
N ALA A 868 27.80 -4.29 9.58
CA ALA A 868 29.06 -4.86 10.01
C ALA A 868 28.97 -5.51 11.40
N TRP A 869 28.27 -4.91 12.37
CA TRP A 869 28.00 -5.50 13.67
C TRP A 869 27.12 -6.74 13.56
N TYR A 870 26.08 -6.70 12.75
CA TYR A 870 25.22 -7.88 12.55
C TYR A 870 25.97 -9.02 11.84
N TYR A 871 26.75 -8.70 10.80
CA TYR A 871 27.58 -9.68 10.12
C TYR A 871 28.62 -10.30 11.07
N LYS A 872 29.28 -9.51 11.91
CA LYS A 872 30.19 -9.97 12.95
C LYS A 872 29.53 -10.90 13.96
N PHE A 873 28.30 -10.58 14.38
CA PHE A 873 27.50 -11.45 15.23
C PHE A 873 27.23 -12.80 14.55
N LEU A 874 26.86 -12.80 13.27
CA LEU A 874 26.59 -14.01 12.49
C LEU A 874 27.85 -14.83 12.16
N LEU A 875 29.01 -14.20 12.11
CA LEU A 875 30.28 -14.93 11.97
C LEU A 875 30.54 -15.83 13.18
N GLN A 876 30.13 -15.41 14.37
CA GLN A 876 30.36 -16.17 15.60
C GLN A 876 29.23 -17.17 15.92
N HIS A 877 27.97 -16.82 15.60
CA HIS A 877 26.80 -17.58 16.08
C HIS A 877 25.80 -17.94 14.97
N GLY A 878 25.97 -17.46 13.74
CA GLY A 878 25.03 -17.69 12.64
C GLY A 878 25.40 -18.86 11.74
N THR A 879 24.39 -19.33 10.98
CA THR A 879 24.56 -20.33 9.91
C THR A 879 25.16 -19.69 8.66
N ALA A 880 25.71 -20.51 7.76
CA ALA A 880 26.27 -20.04 6.49
C ALA A 880 25.21 -19.37 5.61
N GLU A 881 23.98 -19.89 5.63
CA GLU A 881 22.85 -19.35 4.86
C GLU A 881 22.47 -17.94 5.34
N LYS A 882 22.33 -17.71 6.65
CA LYS A 882 22.04 -16.37 7.20
C LYS A 882 23.13 -15.36 6.89
N ARG A 883 24.41 -15.80 6.86
CA ARG A 883 25.53 -14.93 6.47
C ARG A 883 25.43 -14.50 5.01
N ALA A 884 25.11 -15.45 4.11
CA ALA A 884 24.92 -15.16 2.70
C ALA A 884 23.72 -14.23 2.46
N ASP A 885 22.62 -14.44 3.19
CA ASP A 885 21.43 -13.59 3.13
C ASP A 885 21.74 -12.14 3.56
N VAL A 886 22.48 -11.95 4.64
CA VAL A 886 22.89 -10.61 5.09
C VAL A 886 23.83 -9.94 4.10
N ILE A 887 24.76 -10.67 3.50
CA ILE A 887 25.63 -10.14 2.45
C ILE A 887 24.79 -9.69 1.25
N SER A 888 23.85 -10.52 0.78
CA SER A 888 23.01 -10.18 -0.38
C SER A 888 22.15 -8.95 -0.11
N LYS A 889 21.55 -8.84 1.09
CA LYS A 889 20.78 -7.66 1.50
C LYS A 889 21.66 -6.42 1.63
N CYS A 890 22.88 -6.54 2.16
CA CYS A 890 23.83 -5.42 2.24
C CYS A 890 24.24 -4.94 0.86
N VAL A 891 24.50 -5.85 -0.08
CA VAL A 891 24.84 -5.50 -1.47
C VAL A 891 23.66 -4.81 -2.17
N THR A 892 22.44 -5.27 -1.92
CA THR A 892 21.22 -4.67 -2.50
C THR A 892 20.97 -3.25 -2.00
N ASN A 893 21.19 -3.00 -0.68
CA ASN A 893 20.95 -1.70 -0.06
C ASN A 893 22.09 -0.70 -0.24
N ASP A 894 23.30 -1.14 -0.57
CA ASP A 894 24.51 -0.32 -0.80
C ASP A 894 24.71 0.79 0.27
N PRO A 895 24.97 0.44 1.54
CA PRO A 895 25.05 1.42 2.64
C PRO A 895 26.21 2.41 2.42
N ARG A 896 25.95 3.69 2.70
CA ARG A 896 26.88 4.80 2.46
C ARG A 896 27.32 5.53 3.71
N HIS A 897 26.60 5.35 4.81
CA HIS A 897 26.84 5.99 6.08
C HIS A 897 27.46 5.04 7.11
N GLY A 898 28.01 5.58 8.18
CA GLY A 898 28.69 4.84 9.22
C GLY A 898 30.13 5.33 9.42
N GLU A 899 30.60 5.40 10.63
CA GLU A 899 31.94 5.94 10.93
C GLU A 899 33.04 5.00 10.46
N HIS A 900 32.98 3.74 10.89
CA HIS A 900 33.94 2.71 10.46
C HIS A 900 33.75 2.37 8.98
N TRP A 901 32.51 2.30 8.52
CA TRP A 901 32.20 2.04 7.12
C TRP A 901 32.83 3.08 6.20
N GLN A 902 32.60 4.35 6.49
CA GLN A 902 33.15 5.43 5.68
C GLN A 902 34.68 5.54 5.77
N ALA A 903 35.28 5.23 6.92
CA ALA A 903 36.72 5.22 7.07
C ALA A 903 37.37 4.20 6.15
N ILE A 904 36.79 3.01 6.02
CA ILE A 904 37.31 1.93 5.17
C ILE A 904 36.91 2.13 3.71
N ALA A 905 35.65 2.43 3.43
CA ALA A 905 35.13 2.55 2.07
C ALA A 905 35.74 3.73 1.30
N LYS A 906 36.07 4.82 1.99
CA LYS A 906 36.68 6.01 1.37
C LYS A 906 38.21 6.01 1.36
N ASP A 907 38.82 4.96 1.87
CA ASP A 907 40.30 4.80 1.73
C ASP A 907 40.62 4.55 0.26
N PRO A 908 41.57 5.30 -0.34
CA PRO A 908 42.00 5.10 -1.73
C PRO A 908 42.38 3.64 -2.07
N LYS A 909 42.93 2.90 -1.10
CA LYS A 909 43.28 1.47 -1.25
C LYS A 909 42.12 0.53 -1.45
N ASN A 910 40.94 0.93 -0.99
CA ASN A 910 39.74 0.11 -1.04
C ASN A 910 38.72 0.56 -2.11
N ALA A 911 39.07 1.58 -2.89
CA ALA A 911 38.19 2.20 -3.87
C ALA A 911 37.67 1.26 -4.98
N SER A 912 38.41 0.17 -5.28
CA SER A 912 38.03 -0.85 -6.27
C SER A 912 37.27 -2.04 -5.65
N LYS A 913 37.13 -2.09 -4.31
CA LYS A 913 36.51 -3.21 -3.62
C LYS A 913 34.99 -3.09 -3.62
N GLY A 914 34.32 -4.21 -3.77
CA GLY A 914 32.86 -4.29 -3.69
C GLY A 914 32.33 -4.14 -2.27
N VAL A 915 31.03 -3.90 -2.13
CA VAL A 915 30.32 -3.75 -0.84
C VAL A 915 30.55 -4.95 0.08
N GLU A 916 30.59 -6.16 -0.46
CA GLU A 916 30.86 -7.39 0.28
C GLU A 916 32.25 -7.40 0.92
N GLU A 917 33.26 -7.00 0.18
CA GLU A 917 34.65 -6.93 0.69
C GLU A 917 34.80 -5.85 1.76
N ILE A 918 34.16 -4.70 1.53
CA ILE A 918 34.14 -3.61 2.51
C ILE A 918 33.46 -4.09 3.80
N LEU A 919 32.30 -4.79 3.73
CA LEU A 919 31.62 -5.36 4.88
C LEU A 919 32.54 -6.30 5.69
N LYS A 920 33.28 -7.16 5.01
CA LYS A 920 34.22 -8.08 5.65
C LYS A 920 35.36 -7.34 6.35
N LEU A 921 35.90 -6.30 5.72
CA LEU A 921 36.96 -5.47 6.28
C LEU A 921 36.49 -4.69 7.50
N VAL A 922 35.31 -4.06 7.42
CA VAL A 922 34.73 -3.34 8.54
C VAL A 922 34.43 -4.28 9.72
N ALA A 923 33.85 -5.45 9.47
CA ALA A 923 33.57 -6.44 10.50
C ALA A 923 34.86 -6.97 11.19
N ALA A 924 35.98 -7.02 10.45
CA ALA A 924 37.27 -7.41 11.00
C ALA A 924 37.87 -6.30 11.92
N GLU A 925 37.70 -5.02 11.55
CA GLU A 925 38.21 -3.86 12.30
C GLU A 925 37.39 -3.56 13.57
N LEU A 926 36.08 -3.83 13.56
CA LEU A 926 35.24 -3.68 14.73
C LEU A 926 35.73 -4.55 15.89
N SER A 927 36.05 -3.98 17.04
CA SER A 927 36.59 -4.66 18.22
C SER A 927 35.47 -5.07 19.22
#